data_5a0330ca64bcf6ca1869843b6550b396
#
_entry.id   5a0330ca64bcf6ca1869843b6550b396
#
_cell.length_a   1.000
_cell.length_b   1.000
_cell.length_c   1.000
_cell.angle_alpha   90.00
_cell.angle_beta   90.00
_cell.angle_gamma   90.00
#
_symmetry.space_group_name_H-M   'P 1'
#
loop_
_entity.id
_entity.type
_entity.pdbx_description
1 polymer ?
#
loop_
_entity_poly.entity_id
_entity_poly.type
_entity_poly.pdbx_seq_one_letter_code
_entity_poly.pdbx_strand_id
1 'polypeptide(L)'
;MTMTLSPEHNGPALGAVLTDDGCTFALVAPRAERVELALVRDDGTTIRNVDMTNDNGTWRAAVRGVVAGQRYGYRVHGEWNPDAGLRANPAKLLVDPYARAVTAGVDYTGPIFDHTAESYYEPDTRDSAQSVPLSVVVADSPAPEPIARRLPLEQCVVYETHVKGFTIMHPSVPEHLRGRYAGLAYPAVIEHLTELGVNAIELLPIHQFVSEPFIMGRGLSNYWGYNTLAYFAPHGAYCSVGTEGDQVQEFKNMVSALHRAGIEVILDVVYNHTCEGSHEGPTLSFRGIDHKGYYRLTDDLRNDYDVTGCGNSVDTGHEEVLDLIHESLRYWVTQMGVDGFRFDLATTLIRDSAHGVDQNHEFKKRLAADPVFDGIKLIAEPWDMGPYGYQVGRWGRGWSEWNDRYRGYMRDYWRSMAHGVNELASRVAGSPDIFDNDERPPSSTINFIDAHDGFCLRDLVSYDGKHNEANGEDNRDGSDDNRSWNCGAEGETDDPGVNALRHRQVRNMLAGLIMSDGTPMFCAGDEMGRTQQGNNNAYCQDNQINWVHWDLLDQWADVFATAKRFIALRRSSPLLQADDYHYRTEVTDADGKGLGRYEMAWMNGYSGEMGEADWNDGGRRLLGKYVSNATDEAFLIWFYSGDQPVEVTTPPVPWGTGYRIVASTADEGELPTEALGPQADFTLPGRTVVAMRVTVPTTRAQVDELEGITTAPADAAQDGPAEQPQQDATAEQTPERTAGSAQDAPAPQ
;
A
#
# COMPACT_ATOMS: atom_id res chain seq x y z
N MET A 1 26.99 11.33 -13.89
CA MET A 1 26.90 10.54 -15.11
C MET A 1 25.59 10.91 -15.75
N THR A 2 25.63 11.66 -16.85
CA THR A 2 24.44 12.08 -17.58
C THR A 2 23.86 10.83 -18.25
N MET A 3 22.80 10.24 -17.70
CA MET A 3 22.10 9.15 -18.36
C MET A 3 21.32 9.74 -19.53
N THR A 4 21.73 9.39 -20.71
CA THR A 4 21.01 9.60 -21.96
C THR A 4 19.73 8.77 -21.93
N LEU A 5 18.61 9.43 -22.20
CA LEU A 5 17.29 8.82 -22.44
C LEU A 5 17.42 7.62 -23.41
N SER A 6 16.64 6.58 -23.13
CA SER A 6 16.57 5.36 -23.94
C SER A 6 16.28 5.67 -25.41
N PRO A 7 16.88 4.96 -26.40
CA PRO A 7 16.83 5.35 -27.81
C PRO A 7 15.54 5.05 -28.56
N GLU A 8 14.45 4.68 -27.90
CA GLU A 8 13.23 4.22 -28.59
C GLU A 8 12.12 5.27 -28.76
N HIS A 9 12.20 6.42 -28.07
CA HIS A 9 11.33 7.57 -28.39
C HIS A 9 12.16 8.65 -29.11
N ASN A 10 12.28 8.52 -30.41
CA ASN A 10 12.96 9.47 -31.30
C ASN A 10 12.17 10.80 -31.52
N GLY A 11 11.19 11.10 -30.68
CA GLY A 11 10.45 12.37 -30.72
C GLY A 11 10.93 13.34 -29.64
N PRO A 12 10.81 14.67 -29.85
CA PRO A 12 11.01 15.63 -28.78
C PRO A 12 10.02 15.41 -27.66
N ALA A 13 10.45 15.65 -26.39
CA ALA A 13 9.66 15.41 -25.18
C ALA A 13 8.25 16.02 -25.26
N LEU A 14 7.28 15.37 -24.62
CA LEU A 14 5.89 15.83 -24.47
C LEU A 14 5.77 16.87 -23.35
N GLY A 15 4.66 17.62 -23.34
CA GLY A 15 4.45 18.72 -22.41
C GLY A 15 5.24 19.98 -22.75
N ALA A 16 5.51 20.81 -21.74
CA ALA A 16 6.26 22.05 -21.85
C ALA A 16 7.72 21.86 -21.46
N VAL A 17 8.64 22.11 -22.41
CA VAL A 17 10.10 21.96 -22.20
C VAL A 17 10.80 23.28 -22.51
N LEU A 18 11.46 23.84 -21.49
CA LEU A 18 12.26 25.05 -21.64
C LEU A 18 13.49 24.82 -22.54
N THR A 19 13.78 25.83 -23.33
CA THR A 19 14.97 25.91 -24.18
C THR A 19 15.71 27.22 -23.91
N ASP A 20 16.90 27.39 -24.46
CA ASP A 20 17.67 28.65 -24.28
C ASP A 20 16.93 29.88 -24.74
N ASP A 21 16.05 29.76 -25.76
CA ASP A 21 15.34 30.86 -26.38
C ASP A 21 13.86 31.01 -25.95
N GLY A 22 13.31 30.04 -25.20
CA GLY A 22 11.89 29.99 -24.85
C GLY A 22 11.40 28.64 -24.37
N CYS A 23 10.29 28.12 -24.93
CA CYS A 23 9.73 26.85 -24.56
C CYS A 23 9.14 26.11 -25.79
N THR A 24 9.31 24.80 -25.84
CA THR A 24 8.58 23.92 -26.75
C THR A 24 7.42 23.28 -26.01
N PHE A 25 6.29 23.15 -26.72
CA PHE A 25 5.06 22.55 -26.21
C PHE A 25 4.64 21.40 -27.13
N ALA A 26 4.22 20.28 -26.56
CA ALA A 26 3.76 19.15 -27.32
C ALA A 26 2.56 18.46 -26.61
N LEU A 27 1.50 18.19 -27.39
CA LEU A 27 0.28 17.53 -26.94
C LEU A 27 -0.07 16.37 -27.87
N VAL A 28 -0.36 15.21 -27.32
CA VAL A 28 -0.92 14.07 -28.06
C VAL A 28 -2.44 14.26 -28.13
N ALA A 29 -2.95 14.44 -29.34
CA ALA A 29 -4.39 14.58 -29.62
C ALA A 29 -4.67 14.10 -31.07
N PRO A 30 -4.67 12.77 -31.29
CA PRO A 30 -4.68 12.20 -32.65
C PRO A 30 -6.01 12.44 -33.39
N ARG A 31 -7.10 12.69 -32.65
CA ARG A 31 -8.43 12.97 -33.23
C ARG A 31 -8.73 14.46 -33.39
N ALA A 32 -7.84 15.33 -32.96
CA ALA A 32 -8.02 16.77 -33.12
C ALA A 32 -7.83 17.20 -34.57
N GLU A 33 -8.64 18.13 -35.03
CA GLU A 33 -8.51 18.79 -36.33
C GLU A 33 -7.54 20.00 -36.27
N ARG A 34 -7.49 20.67 -35.12
CA ARG A 34 -6.61 21.80 -34.83
C ARG A 34 -6.39 21.92 -33.33
N VAL A 35 -5.21 22.32 -32.92
CA VAL A 35 -4.89 22.63 -31.51
C VAL A 35 -4.27 24.01 -31.42
N GLU A 36 -4.73 24.80 -30.45
CA GLU A 36 -4.16 26.08 -30.06
C GLU A 36 -3.53 25.98 -28.66
N LEU A 37 -2.29 26.41 -28.56
CA LEU A 37 -1.65 26.70 -27.28
C LEU A 37 -2.08 28.09 -26.82
N ALA A 38 -2.72 28.20 -25.68
CA ALA A 38 -3.06 29.48 -25.03
C ALA A 38 -2.02 29.80 -23.96
N LEU A 39 -1.31 30.91 -24.11
CA LEU A 39 -0.49 31.51 -23.05
C LEU A 39 -1.37 32.42 -22.22
N VAL A 40 -1.33 32.27 -20.89
CA VAL A 40 -2.32 32.88 -19.99
C VAL A 40 -1.62 33.68 -18.90
N ARG A 41 -2.24 34.78 -18.44
CA ARG A 41 -1.83 35.57 -17.26
C ARG A 41 -2.36 34.92 -15.97
N ASP A 42 -1.92 35.46 -14.86
CA ASP A 42 -2.33 35.03 -13.50
C ASP A 42 -3.83 35.14 -13.25
N ASP A 43 -4.51 36.07 -13.94
CA ASP A 43 -5.95 36.29 -13.84
C ASP A 43 -6.78 35.41 -14.80
N GLY A 44 -6.16 34.46 -15.50
CA GLY A 44 -6.82 33.62 -16.50
C GLY A 44 -7.02 34.26 -17.86
N THR A 45 -6.59 35.55 -18.04
CA THR A 45 -6.70 36.24 -19.33
C THR A 45 -5.69 35.68 -20.33
N THR A 46 -6.18 35.22 -21.49
CA THR A 46 -5.30 34.77 -22.57
C THR A 46 -4.47 35.92 -23.12
N ILE A 47 -3.13 35.76 -23.07
CA ILE A 47 -2.17 36.71 -23.65
C ILE A 47 -2.09 36.51 -25.15
N ARG A 48 -2.02 35.25 -25.58
CA ARG A 48 -1.76 34.85 -26.95
C ARG A 48 -2.20 33.43 -27.19
N ASN A 49 -2.87 33.20 -28.31
CA ASN A 49 -3.07 31.86 -28.89
C ASN A 49 -2.01 31.61 -29.97
N VAL A 50 -1.48 30.40 -30.01
CA VAL A 50 -0.50 29.94 -30.98
C VAL A 50 -1.04 28.69 -31.61
N ASP A 51 -1.25 28.71 -32.95
CA ASP A 51 -1.59 27.48 -33.68
C ASP A 51 -0.43 26.49 -33.60
N MET A 52 -0.75 25.24 -33.25
CA MET A 52 0.22 24.15 -33.19
C MET A 52 0.27 23.39 -34.51
N THR A 53 1.40 22.79 -34.82
CA THR A 53 1.61 21.97 -36.02
C THR A 53 1.44 20.51 -35.68
N ASN A 54 0.64 19.81 -36.47
CA ASN A 54 0.42 18.36 -36.32
C ASN A 54 1.59 17.55 -36.92
N ASP A 55 2.12 16.65 -36.13
CA ASP A 55 3.08 15.64 -36.54
C ASP A 55 2.56 14.26 -36.10
N ASN A 56 1.81 13.60 -36.99
CA ASN A 56 1.23 12.28 -36.75
C ASN A 56 0.41 12.13 -35.46
N GLY A 57 -0.47 13.11 -35.17
CA GLY A 57 -1.31 13.12 -33.98
C GLY A 57 -0.68 13.78 -32.76
N THR A 58 0.61 14.11 -32.81
CA THR A 58 1.27 14.96 -31.82
C THR A 58 1.34 16.39 -32.32
N TRP A 59 0.76 17.30 -31.58
CA TRP A 59 0.71 18.73 -31.88
C TRP A 59 1.86 19.44 -31.20
N ARG A 60 2.60 20.28 -31.94
CA ARG A 60 3.82 20.94 -31.46
C ARG A 60 3.85 22.43 -31.75
N ALA A 61 4.39 23.22 -30.79
CA ALA A 61 4.70 24.63 -30.96
C ALA A 61 6.01 24.98 -30.26
N ALA A 62 6.79 25.90 -30.84
CA ALA A 62 7.95 26.52 -30.20
C ALA A 62 7.69 27.99 -30.02
N VAL A 63 7.77 28.52 -28.79
CA VAL A 63 7.45 29.91 -28.46
C VAL A 63 8.64 30.55 -27.78
N ARG A 64 9.21 31.58 -28.46
CA ARG A 64 10.33 32.34 -27.93
C ARG A 64 9.92 33.26 -26.78
N GLY A 65 10.81 33.44 -25.81
CA GLY A 65 10.65 34.36 -24.69
C GLY A 65 9.75 33.83 -23.56
N VAL A 66 9.27 32.59 -23.65
CA VAL A 66 8.59 31.92 -22.54
C VAL A 66 9.64 31.50 -21.50
N VAL A 67 9.35 31.74 -20.22
CA VAL A 67 10.21 31.42 -19.08
C VAL A 67 9.45 30.55 -18.08
N ALA A 68 10.16 29.99 -17.10
CA ALA A 68 9.53 29.28 -15.97
C ALA A 68 8.51 30.19 -15.26
N GLY A 69 7.43 29.60 -14.79
CA GLY A 69 6.29 30.30 -14.21
C GLY A 69 5.21 30.72 -15.24
N GLN A 70 5.49 30.65 -16.56
CA GLN A 70 4.45 30.94 -17.56
C GLN A 70 3.31 29.94 -17.47
N ARG A 71 2.09 30.46 -17.31
CA ARG A 71 0.85 29.67 -17.31
C ARG A 71 0.36 29.46 -18.73
N TYR A 72 -0.18 28.26 -18.99
CA TYR A 72 -0.68 27.88 -20.30
C TYR A 72 -1.77 26.79 -20.21
N GLY A 73 -2.41 26.54 -21.33
CA GLY A 73 -3.33 25.43 -21.54
C GLY A 73 -3.58 25.21 -23.04
N TYR A 74 -4.38 24.24 -23.36
CA TYR A 74 -4.70 23.91 -24.75
C TYR A 74 -6.17 24.12 -25.06
N ARG A 75 -6.47 24.49 -26.32
CA ARG A 75 -7.80 24.49 -26.89
C ARG A 75 -7.83 23.55 -28.07
N VAL A 76 -8.68 22.51 -27.96
CA VAL A 76 -8.77 21.46 -28.98
C VAL A 76 -10.02 21.67 -29.82
N HIS A 77 -9.83 21.70 -31.14
CA HIS A 77 -10.88 21.77 -32.14
C HIS A 77 -11.05 20.40 -32.81
N GLY A 78 -12.28 19.99 -33.02
CA GLY A 78 -12.63 18.73 -33.65
C GLY A 78 -14.14 18.52 -33.69
N GLU A 79 -14.56 17.30 -33.99
CA GLU A 79 -15.96 16.95 -34.05
C GLU A 79 -16.63 17.00 -32.66
N TRP A 80 -17.82 17.59 -32.61
CA TRP A 80 -18.73 17.53 -31.49
C TRP A 80 -19.85 16.53 -31.78
N ASN A 81 -19.72 15.33 -31.24
CA ASN A 81 -20.69 14.24 -31.42
C ASN A 81 -20.66 13.32 -30.18
N PRO A 82 -21.34 13.71 -29.08
CA PRO A 82 -21.33 12.95 -27.84
C PRO A 82 -21.74 11.47 -27.98
N ASP A 83 -22.65 11.15 -28.93
CA ASP A 83 -23.06 9.75 -29.22
C ASP A 83 -21.93 8.91 -29.86
N ALA A 84 -20.88 9.54 -30.34
CA ALA A 84 -19.69 8.88 -30.88
C ALA A 84 -18.47 8.98 -29.91
N GLY A 85 -18.65 9.53 -28.72
CA GLY A 85 -17.58 9.78 -27.76
C GLY A 85 -16.64 10.93 -28.17
N LEU A 86 -17.09 11.83 -29.06
CA LEU A 86 -16.30 12.95 -29.58
C LEU A 86 -16.79 14.26 -28.95
N ARG A 87 -15.95 14.91 -28.16
CA ARG A 87 -16.33 16.04 -27.29
C ARG A 87 -15.37 17.23 -27.38
N ALA A 88 -14.76 17.46 -28.53
CA ALA A 88 -13.88 18.60 -28.73
C ALA A 88 -14.66 19.90 -28.65
N ASN A 89 -14.33 20.79 -27.69
CA ASN A 89 -14.93 22.10 -27.52
C ASN A 89 -13.85 23.16 -27.29
N PRO A 90 -13.49 23.98 -28.29
CA PRO A 90 -12.41 24.95 -28.17
C PRO A 90 -12.69 26.11 -27.20
N ALA A 91 -13.93 26.25 -26.71
CA ALA A 91 -14.24 27.20 -25.63
C ALA A 91 -13.68 26.74 -24.27
N LYS A 92 -13.31 25.46 -24.14
CA LYS A 92 -12.72 24.93 -22.90
C LYS A 92 -11.21 24.98 -22.96
N LEU A 93 -10.61 25.64 -21.96
CA LEU A 93 -9.15 25.64 -21.77
C LEU A 93 -8.77 24.43 -20.96
N LEU A 94 -7.89 23.58 -21.52
CA LEU A 94 -7.56 22.26 -20.99
C LEU A 94 -6.16 22.25 -20.37
N VAL A 95 -6.04 21.60 -19.22
CA VAL A 95 -4.75 21.30 -18.58
C VAL A 95 -3.98 20.31 -19.43
N ASP A 96 -2.68 20.54 -19.57
CA ASP A 96 -1.76 19.62 -20.22
C ASP A 96 -1.61 18.33 -19.40
N PRO A 97 -1.89 17.15 -19.96
CA PRO A 97 -1.69 15.87 -19.28
C PRO A 97 -0.26 15.65 -18.77
N TYR A 98 0.74 16.29 -19.39
CA TYR A 98 2.16 16.24 -19.04
C TYR A 98 2.62 17.44 -18.18
N ALA A 99 1.70 18.25 -17.66
CA ALA A 99 2.05 19.40 -16.81
C ALA A 99 2.75 18.96 -15.53
N ARG A 100 3.97 19.48 -15.29
CA ARG A 100 4.76 19.22 -14.08
C ARG A 100 4.37 20.12 -12.90
N ALA A 101 3.60 21.15 -13.14
CA ALA A 101 2.94 21.96 -12.13
C ALA A 101 1.63 22.52 -12.69
N VAL A 102 0.66 22.66 -11.80
CA VAL A 102 -0.68 23.16 -12.11
C VAL A 102 -1.08 24.14 -11.01
N THR A 103 -1.74 25.23 -11.38
CA THR A 103 -2.29 26.17 -10.40
C THR A 103 -3.44 25.51 -9.64
N ALA A 104 -3.68 25.94 -8.41
CA ALA A 104 -4.77 25.42 -7.60
C ALA A 104 -6.12 26.00 -8.01
N GLY A 105 -7.19 25.20 -7.77
CA GLY A 105 -8.58 25.64 -7.76
C GLY A 105 -9.32 25.44 -9.09
N VAL A 106 -10.54 24.92 -8.97
CA VAL A 106 -11.58 24.88 -10.01
C VAL A 106 -12.74 25.72 -9.51
N ASP A 107 -13.20 26.69 -10.32
CA ASP A 107 -14.45 27.40 -10.05
C ASP A 107 -15.62 26.67 -10.72
N TYR A 108 -16.30 25.82 -9.95
CA TYR A 108 -17.46 25.07 -10.43
C TYR A 108 -18.69 25.93 -10.74
N THR A 109 -18.67 27.21 -10.43
CA THR A 109 -19.74 28.16 -10.85
C THR A 109 -19.52 28.72 -12.26
N GLY A 110 -18.29 28.54 -12.78
CA GLY A 110 -17.90 28.95 -14.12
C GLY A 110 -18.28 27.95 -15.20
N PRO A 111 -18.01 28.28 -16.47
CA PRO A 111 -18.39 27.48 -17.63
C PRO A 111 -17.39 26.35 -17.90
N ILE A 112 -17.21 25.43 -16.95
CA ILE A 112 -16.22 24.36 -17.03
C ILE A 112 -16.74 23.06 -17.67
N PHE A 113 -18.03 23.00 -17.96
CA PHE A 113 -18.64 21.87 -18.68
C PHE A 113 -18.59 22.13 -20.18
N ASP A 114 -18.34 21.12 -20.98
CA ASP A 114 -18.29 21.26 -22.45
C ASP A 114 -19.67 21.37 -23.09
N HIS A 115 -20.73 21.07 -22.36
CA HIS A 115 -22.13 21.12 -22.77
C HIS A 115 -22.91 22.15 -21.95
N THR A 116 -24.10 22.55 -22.46
CA THR A 116 -24.98 23.47 -21.73
C THR A 116 -25.73 22.74 -20.60
N ALA A 117 -26.20 23.49 -19.61
CA ALA A 117 -27.01 22.92 -18.54
C ALA A 117 -28.38 22.38 -19.03
N GLU A 118 -28.85 22.85 -20.16
CA GLU A 118 -30.13 22.48 -20.77
C GLU A 118 -30.03 21.23 -21.64
N SER A 119 -28.85 20.94 -22.21
CA SER A 119 -28.68 19.83 -23.13
C SER A 119 -27.24 19.33 -23.20
N TYR A 120 -27.07 18.05 -22.92
CA TYR A 120 -25.81 17.31 -23.11
C TYR A 120 -25.30 17.34 -24.57
N TYR A 121 -26.18 17.53 -25.54
CA TYR A 121 -25.86 17.57 -26.99
C TYR A 121 -25.47 18.94 -27.50
N GLU A 122 -25.68 20.00 -26.71
CA GLU A 122 -25.38 21.36 -27.12
C GLU A 122 -24.08 21.86 -26.48
N PRO A 123 -23.03 22.17 -27.28
CA PRO A 123 -21.75 22.61 -26.71
C PRO A 123 -21.89 23.99 -26.03
N ASP A 124 -21.33 24.11 -24.83
CA ASP A 124 -21.24 25.40 -24.14
C ASP A 124 -20.08 26.22 -24.72
N THR A 125 -20.42 27.30 -25.38
CA THR A 125 -19.47 28.20 -26.07
C THR A 125 -18.83 29.24 -25.17
N ARG A 126 -19.14 29.30 -23.88
CA ARG A 126 -18.52 30.20 -22.94
C ARG A 126 -17.08 29.81 -22.64
N ASP A 127 -16.18 30.78 -22.52
CA ASP A 127 -14.77 30.51 -22.24
C ASP A 127 -14.54 30.10 -20.79
N SER A 128 -13.84 28.97 -20.57
CA SER A 128 -13.57 28.45 -19.26
C SER A 128 -12.26 28.94 -18.63
N ALA A 129 -11.43 29.71 -19.33
CA ALA A 129 -10.05 30.01 -18.94
C ALA A 129 -9.89 30.64 -17.55
N GLN A 130 -10.89 31.36 -17.05
CA GLN A 130 -10.86 31.97 -15.71
C GLN A 130 -11.36 31.07 -14.60
N SER A 131 -11.87 29.87 -14.94
CA SER A 131 -12.54 28.99 -14.00
C SER A 131 -11.83 27.62 -13.85
N VAL A 132 -10.79 27.39 -14.64
CA VAL A 132 -10.04 26.11 -14.65
C VAL A 132 -8.61 26.30 -14.14
N PRO A 133 -8.00 25.26 -13.56
CA PRO A 133 -6.58 25.26 -13.27
C PRO A 133 -5.74 25.42 -14.54
N LEU A 134 -4.57 26.01 -14.41
CA LEU A 134 -3.67 26.30 -15.53
C LEU A 134 -2.37 25.49 -15.37
N SER A 135 -1.90 24.94 -16.47
CA SER A 135 -0.56 24.33 -16.52
C SER A 135 0.51 25.40 -16.37
N VAL A 136 1.62 25.05 -15.71
CA VAL A 136 2.74 25.97 -15.46
C VAL A 136 4.03 25.39 -16.06
N VAL A 137 4.77 26.24 -16.78
CA VAL A 137 6.10 25.89 -17.30
C VAL A 137 7.09 25.82 -16.14
N VAL A 138 7.71 24.65 -15.94
CA VAL A 138 8.64 24.39 -14.82
C VAL A 138 10.07 24.26 -15.34
N ALA A 139 11.00 24.96 -14.69
CA ALA A 139 12.42 24.77 -14.95
C ALA A 139 12.89 23.39 -14.49
N ASP A 140 13.84 22.82 -15.23
CA ASP A 140 14.50 21.58 -14.78
C ASP A 140 15.34 21.85 -13.54
N SER A 141 15.30 20.93 -12.61
CA SER A 141 16.11 20.96 -11.40
C SER A 141 16.71 19.55 -11.14
N PRO A 142 17.83 19.46 -10.43
CA PRO A 142 18.41 18.15 -10.09
C PRO A 142 17.40 17.21 -9.43
N ALA A 143 17.53 15.92 -9.69
CA ALA A 143 16.80 14.91 -8.94
C ALA A 143 17.19 14.96 -7.44
N PRO A 144 16.34 14.45 -6.54
CA PRO A 144 16.67 14.31 -5.12
C PRO A 144 17.95 13.50 -4.89
N GLU A 145 18.55 13.68 -3.72
CA GLU A 145 19.61 12.79 -3.26
C GLU A 145 19.07 11.36 -3.21
N PRO A 146 19.73 10.39 -3.89
CA PRO A 146 19.25 9.01 -3.85
C PRO A 146 19.39 8.43 -2.45
N ILE A 147 18.50 7.51 -2.08
CA ILE A 147 18.65 6.75 -0.84
C ILE A 147 19.95 5.91 -0.89
N ALA A 148 20.67 5.83 0.23
CA ALA A 148 21.94 5.12 0.28
C ALA A 148 21.79 3.62 -0.04
N ARG A 149 20.68 3.01 0.36
CA ARG A 149 20.32 1.62 0.07
C ARG A 149 18.81 1.49 0.02
N ARG A 150 18.27 1.01 -1.09
CA ARG A 150 16.88 0.52 -1.15
C ARG A 150 16.78 -0.79 -0.41
N LEU A 151 15.75 -0.91 0.42
CA LEU A 151 15.46 -2.13 1.15
C LEU A 151 14.53 -3.02 0.34
N PRO A 152 14.72 -4.34 0.37
CA PRO A 152 13.67 -5.24 -0.12
C PRO A 152 12.45 -5.17 0.82
N LEU A 153 11.27 -5.53 0.31
CA LEU A 153 10.00 -5.30 1.03
C LEU A 153 9.89 -6.04 2.35
N GLU A 154 10.47 -7.24 2.49
CA GLU A 154 10.51 -7.99 3.75
C GLU A 154 11.23 -7.25 4.89
N GLN A 155 12.13 -6.30 4.55
CA GLN A 155 12.85 -5.44 5.50
C GLN A 155 12.14 -4.10 5.74
N CYS A 156 11.08 -3.82 5.00
CA CYS A 156 10.31 -2.60 5.16
C CYS A 156 9.29 -2.70 6.30
N VAL A 157 9.09 -1.58 6.96
CA VAL A 157 7.94 -1.27 7.79
C VAL A 157 7.33 -0.03 7.18
N VAL A 158 6.16 -0.21 6.55
CA VAL A 158 5.48 0.83 5.79
C VAL A 158 4.56 1.64 6.69
N TYR A 159 4.59 2.96 6.55
CA TYR A 159 3.79 3.90 7.31
C TYR A 159 2.96 4.73 6.34
N GLU A 160 1.68 4.37 6.22
CA GLU A 160 0.73 5.11 5.38
C GLU A 160 0.43 6.46 6.00
N THR A 161 0.65 7.56 5.27
CA THR A 161 0.50 8.90 5.83
C THR A 161 0.00 9.93 4.84
N HIS A 162 -0.70 10.94 5.35
CA HIS A 162 -1.19 12.09 4.60
C HIS A 162 -0.29 13.31 4.81
N VAL A 163 0.21 13.93 3.74
CA VAL A 163 1.12 15.07 3.80
C VAL A 163 0.62 16.17 4.74
N LYS A 164 -0.65 16.56 4.62
CA LYS A 164 -1.24 17.60 5.47
C LYS A 164 -1.56 17.10 6.86
N GLY A 165 -2.30 16.00 6.97
CA GLY A 165 -2.84 15.52 8.24
C GLY A 165 -1.80 15.16 9.27
N PHE A 166 -0.65 14.65 8.84
CA PHE A 166 0.41 14.24 9.75
C PHE A 166 1.06 15.41 10.48
N THR A 167 1.25 16.55 9.81
CA THR A 167 2.03 17.63 10.39
C THR A 167 1.25 18.89 10.73
N ILE A 168 -0.01 19.01 10.30
CA ILE A 168 -0.81 20.25 10.49
C ILE A 168 -0.97 20.65 11.95
N MET A 169 -1.05 19.67 12.86
CA MET A 169 -1.14 19.87 14.30
C MET A 169 0.17 19.62 15.05
N HIS A 170 1.29 19.37 14.34
CA HIS A 170 2.56 19.03 14.99
C HIS A 170 3.14 20.21 15.77
N PRO A 171 3.37 20.08 17.10
CA PRO A 171 3.74 21.24 17.95
C PRO A 171 5.10 21.85 17.61
N SER A 172 6.08 21.02 17.21
CA SER A 172 7.44 21.45 16.92
C SER A 172 7.66 21.96 15.49
N VAL A 173 6.72 21.68 14.55
CA VAL A 173 6.81 22.19 13.18
C VAL A 173 6.38 23.65 13.15
N PRO A 174 7.17 24.57 12.53
CA PRO A 174 6.76 25.96 12.34
C PRO A 174 5.44 26.05 11.59
N GLU A 175 4.55 26.96 12.01
CA GLU A 175 3.17 27.04 11.53
C GLU A 175 3.08 27.13 10.00
N HIS A 176 3.96 27.92 9.33
CA HIS A 176 3.96 28.10 7.87
C HIS A 176 4.42 26.84 7.10
N LEU A 177 5.03 25.83 7.78
CA LEU A 177 5.43 24.56 7.19
C LEU A 177 4.45 23.43 7.49
N ARG A 178 3.55 23.61 8.47
CA ARG A 178 2.58 22.60 8.87
C ARG A 178 1.65 22.23 7.70
N GLY A 179 1.42 20.94 7.53
CA GLY A 179 0.59 20.41 6.44
C GLY A 179 1.20 20.57 5.04
N ARG A 180 2.52 20.74 4.95
CA ARG A 180 3.27 20.96 3.71
C ARG A 180 4.35 19.90 3.52
N TYR A 181 4.90 19.76 2.29
CA TYR A 181 6.04 18.89 2.02
C TYR A 181 7.23 19.22 2.95
N ALA A 182 7.51 20.52 3.12
CA ALA A 182 8.56 20.96 4.06
C ALA A 182 8.26 20.61 5.52
N GLY A 183 7.01 20.42 5.90
CA GLY A 183 6.59 19.94 7.21
C GLY A 183 6.98 18.48 7.43
N LEU A 184 6.77 17.60 6.44
CA LEU A 184 7.22 16.20 6.49
C LEU A 184 8.76 16.09 6.54
N ALA A 185 9.46 17.01 5.88
CA ALA A 185 10.92 17.10 5.89
C ALA A 185 11.49 17.70 7.19
N TYR A 186 10.65 18.16 8.12
CA TYR A 186 11.11 18.82 9.33
C TYR A 186 11.81 17.85 10.28
N PRO A 187 12.95 18.24 10.90
CA PRO A 187 13.76 17.31 11.70
C PRO A 187 13.00 16.55 12.79
N ALA A 188 12.08 17.19 13.52
CA ALA A 188 11.31 16.53 14.56
C ALA A 188 10.37 15.45 14.04
N VAL A 189 9.85 15.59 12.80
CA VAL A 189 9.02 14.59 12.13
C VAL A 189 9.87 13.38 11.71
N ILE A 190 11.03 13.65 11.12
CA ILE A 190 11.98 12.59 10.72
C ILE A 190 12.50 11.84 11.96
N GLU A 191 12.77 12.56 13.06
CA GLU A 191 13.18 11.96 14.33
C GLU A 191 12.12 11.01 14.88
N HIS A 192 10.83 11.40 14.87
CA HIS A 192 9.73 10.52 15.28
C HIS A 192 9.68 9.23 14.44
N LEU A 193 9.71 9.35 13.10
CA LEU A 193 9.67 8.19 12.20
C LEU A 193 10.87 7.25 12.42
N THR A 194 12.07 7.81 12.59
CA THR A 194 13.28 7.03 12.84
C THR A 194 13.30 6.41 14.23
N GLU A 195 12.80 7.11 15.25
CA GLU A 195 12.66 6.58 16.60
C GLU A 195 11.67 5.42 16.67
N LEU A 196 10.54 5.53 15.99
CA LEU A 196 9.54 4.45 15.84
C LEU A 196 10.15 3.24 15.12
N GLY A 197 11.08 3.48 14.20
CA GLY A 197 11.76 2.46 13.41
C GLY A 197 11.18 2.25 12.02
N VAL A 198 10.28 3.13 11.56
CA VAL A 198 9.74 3.16 10.20
C VAL A 198 10.87 3.46 9.20
N ASN A 199 10.86 2.78 8.07
CA ASN A 199 11.87 2.94 7.01
C ASN A 199 11.28 3.08 5.59
N ALA A 200 9.95 3.09 5.46
CA ALA A 200 9.26 3.45 4.24
C ALA A 200 7.97 4.21 4.60
N ILE A 201 7.69 5.33 3.94
CA ILE A 201 6.41 6.02 4.04
C ILE A 201 5.63 5.82 2.74
N GLU A 202 4.34 5.53 2.86
CA GLU A 202 3.40 5.52 1.76
C GLU A 202 2.54 6.78 1.86
N LEU A 203 2.69 7.68 0.90
CA LEU A 203 1.95 8.94 0.89
C LEU A 203 0.61 8.77 0.19
N LEU A 204 -0.50 9.11 0.87
CA LEU A 204 -1.79 9.28 0.20
C LEU A 204 -1.63 10.19 -1.01
N PRO A 205 -2.55 10.16 -1.99
CA PRO A 205 -2.34 10.78 -3.29
C PRO A 205 -1.80 12.21 -3.23
N ILE A 206 -0.65 12.40 -3.86
CA ILE A 206 0.02 13.70 -3.97
C ILE A 206 0.05 14.25 -5.40
N HIS A 207 -0.44 13.50 -6.37
CA HIS A 207 -0.70 14.08 -7.68
C HIS A 207 -1.67 15.25 -7.54
N GLN A 208 -1.58 16.24 -8.43
CA GLN A 208 -2.53 17.36 -8.38
C GLN A 208 -3.96 16.85 -8.53
N PHE A 209 -4.76 17.06 -7.51
CA PHE A 209 -6.18 16.68 -7.45
C PHE A 209 -7.07 17.90 -7.19
N VAL A 210 -8.38 17.71 -7.35
CA VAL A 210 -9.40 18.73 -7.08
C VAL A 210 -10.54 18.14 -6.27
N SER A 211 -11.27 18.99 -5.54
CA SER A 211 -12.47 18.55 -4.81
C SER A 211 -13.65 18.40 -5.77
N GLU A 212 -14.51 17.44 -5.55
CA GLU A 212 -15.71 17.20 -6.32
C GLU A 212 -16.80 18.25 -6.05
N PRO A 213 -17.64 18.58 -7.04
CA PRO A 213 -18.69 19.59 -6.87
C PRO A 213 -19.67 19.28 -5.72
N PHE A 214 -20.02 17.99 -5.56
CA PHE A 214 -20.99 17.59 -4.54
C PHE A 214 -20.43 17.72 -3.11
N ILE A 215 -19.12 17.51 -2.92
CA ILE A 215 -18.44 17.74 -1.63
C ILE A 215 -18.39 19.24 -1.33
N MET A 216 -17.97 20.05 -2.31
CA MET A 216 -17.89 21.50 -2.17
C MET A 216 -19.27 22.14 -1.90
N GLY A 217 -20.32 21.58 -2.51
CA GLY A 217 -21.72 22.00 -2.24
C GLY A 217 -22.17 21.78 -0.78
N ARG A 218 -21.48 20.94 -0.04
CA ARG A 218 -21.68 20.69 1.40
C ARG A 218 -20.74 21.52 2.27
N GLY A 219 -19.86 22.34 1.68
CA GLY A 219 -18.84 23.12 2.39
C GLY A 219 -17.64 22.30 2.84
N LEU A 220 -17.46 21.10 2.27
CA LEU A 220 -16.37 20.18 2.50
C LEU A 220 -15.36 20.21 1.34
N SER A 221 -14.23 19.54 1.48
CA SER A 221 -13.21 19.40 0.43
C SER A 221 -12.69 17.97 0.40
N ASN A 222 -12.26 17.51 -0.77
CA ASN A 222 -11.56 16.24 -0.88
C ASN A 222 -10.24 16.33 -0.10
N TYR A 223 -10.10 15.49 0.91
CA TYR A 223 -8.92 15.47 1.77
C TYR A 223 -7.94 14.35 1.35
N TRP A 224 -8.45 13.15 1.01
CA TRP A 224 -7.56 12.04 0.68
C TRP A 224 -6.80 12.22 -0.62
N GLY A 225 -7.41 12.86 -1.64
CA GLY A 225 -6.76 13.13 -2.91
C GLY A 225 -7.09 12.16 -4.05
N TYR A 226 -8.00 11.21 -3.86
CA TYR A 226 -8.41 10.26 -4.92
C TYR A 226 -9.34 10.90 -5.96
N ASN A 227 -8.91 12.03 -6.54
CA ASN A 227 -9.63 12.73 -7.58
C ASN A 227 -8.65 13.51 -8.48
N THR A 228 -7.77 12.77 -9.16
CA THR A 228 -6.57 13.28 -9.83
C THR A 228 -6.89 14.07 -11.10
N LEU A 229 -6.24 15.22 -11.25
CA LEU A 229 -6.27 16.08 -12.44
C LEU A 229 -5.01 15.93 -13.32
N ALA A 230 -3.83 15.82 -12.70
CA ALA A 230 -2.56 15.84 -13.44
C ALA A 230 -1.56 14.85 -12.84
N TYR A 231 -1.06 13.92 -13.66
CA TYR A 231 -0.24 12.80 -13.26
C TYR A 231 1.24 13.13 -12.99
N PHE A 232 1.75 14.27 -13.48
CA PHE A 232 3.15 14.68 -13.31
C PHE A 232 3.34 15.79 -12.28
N ALA A 233 2.26 16.40 -11.81
CA ALA A 233 2.32 17.56 -10.92
C ALA A 233 2.12 17.17 -9.46
N PRO A 234 3.05 17.51 -8.54
CA PRO A 234 2.77 17.42 -7.11
C PRO A 234 1.67 18.39 -6.72
N HIS A 235 0.80 18.01 -5.79
CA HIS A 235 -0.33 18.82 -5.35
C HIS A 235 0.13 20.16 -4.78
N GLY A 236 -0.27 21.24 -5.43
CA GLY A 236 0.20 22.60 -5.15
C GLY A 236 -0.17 23.09 -3.75
N ALA A 237 -1.31 22.63 -3.19
CA ALA A 237 -1.73 23.04 -1.86
C ALA A 237 -0.81 22.51 -0.74
N TYR A 238 0.06 21.53 -1.01
CA TYR A 238 1.05 21.04 -0.06
C TYR A 238 2.40 21.77 -0.15
N CYS A 239 2.52 22.79 -0.99
CA CYS A 239 3.72 23.63 -1.07
C CYS A 239 3.63 24.80 -0.07
N SER A 240 4.73 25.10 0.61
CA SER A 240 4.81 26.21 1.58
C SER A 240 5.15 27.56 0.93
N VAL A 241 5.63 27.56 -0.32
CA VAL A 241 6.14 28.75 -1.01
C VAL A 241 5.13 29.28 -2.03
N GLY A 242 4.71 28.45 -2.98
CA GLY A 242 3.79 28.84 -4.05
C GLY A 242 3.43 27.71 -5.00
N THR A 243 2.58 28.00 -6.00
CA THR A 243 2.09 27.02 -6.97
C THR A 243 2.60 27.24 -8.40
N GLU A 244 3.67 28.02 -8.57
CA GLU A 244 4.23 28.39 -9.89
C GLU A 244 5.42 27.52 -10.30
N GLY A 245 5.46 26.26 -9.82
CA GLY A 245 6.55 25.32 -10.03
C GLY A 245 7.34 25.03 -8.76
N ASP A 246 7.20 25.83 -7.71
CA ASP A 246 7.91 25.68 -6.41
C ASP A 246 7.58 24.34 -5.73
N GLN A 247 6.36 23.82 -5.90
CA GLN A 247 5.93 22.53 -5.37
C GLN A 247 6.81 21.37 -5.84
N VAL A 248 7.35 21.43 -7.05
CA VAL A 248 8.27 20.41 -7.58
C VAL A 248 9.57 20.40 -6.77
N GLN A 249 10.14 21.56 -6.51
CA GLN A 249 11.40 21.65 -5.76
C GLN A 249 11.20 21.31 -4.28
N GLU A 250 10.08 21.73 -3.67
CA GLU A 250 9.79 21.43 -2.27
C GLU A 250 9.56 19.94 -2.06
N PHE A 251 8.85 19.26 -2.96
CA PHE A 251 8.71 17.81 -2.95
C PHE A 251 10.07 17.09 -3.05
N LYS A 252 10.92 17.48 -4.00
CA LYS A 252 12.29 16.95 -4.14
C LYS A 252 13.12 17.12 -2.88
N ASN A 253 12.99 18.27 -2.21
CA ASN A 253 13.68 18.54 -0.95
C ASN A 253 13.18 17.64 0.17
N MET A 254 11.89 17.37 0.23
CA MET A 254 11.28 16.41 1.17
C MET A 254 11.83 15.00 0.95
N VAL A 255 11.81 14.50 -0.28
CA VAL A 255 12.37 13.17 -0.62
C VAL A 255 13.85 13.10 -0.22
N SER A 256 14.66 14.12 -0.55
CA SER A 256 16.07 14.16 -0.16
C SER A 256 16.28 14.10 1.37
N ALA A 257 15.40 14.75 2.14
CA ALA A 257 15.48 14.73 3.60
C ALA A 257 15.16 13.35 4.18
N LEU A 258 14.12 12.69 3.66
CA LEU A 258 13.73 11.33 4.05
C LEU A 258 14.80 10.30 3.65
N HIS A 259 15.35 10.40 2.43
CA HIS A 259 16.44 9.53 1.96
C HIS A 259 17.70 9.62 2.85
N ARG A 260 18.08 10.83 3.27
CA ARG A 260 19.21 10.99 4.24
C ARG A 260 18.95 10.30 5.57
N ALA A 261 17.70 10.16 5.97
CA ALA A 261 17.31 9.44 7.18
C ALA A 261 17.14 7.91 6.93
N GLY A 262 17.31 7.45 5.69
CA GLY A 262 17.11 6.04 5.32
C GLY A 262 15.65 5.63 5.22
N ILE A 263 14.75 6.58 4.95
CA ILE A 263 13.30 6.37 4.78
C ILE A 263 12.98 6.47 3.29
N GLU A 264 12.42 5.40 2.74
CA GLU A 264 11.94 5.33 1.36
C GLU A 264 10.58 6.02 1.21
N VAL A 265 10.29 6.50 0.00
CA VAL A 265 9.03 7.18 -0.32
C VAL A 265 8.25 6.38 -1.36
N ILE A 266 7.09 5.90 -0.97
CA ILE A 266 6.12 5.22 -1.83
C ILE A 266 4.97 6.20 -2.09
N LEU A 267 4.50 6.28 -3.32
CA LEU A 267 3.34 7.10 -3.67
C LEU A 267 2.10 6.23 -3.90
N ASP A 268 1.00 6.62 -3.29
CA ASP A 268 -0.32 6.14 -3.70
C ASP A 268 -0.74 6.90 -4.96
N VAL A 269 -0.94 6.15 -6.06
CA VAL A 269 -1.17 6.73 -7.40
C VAL A 269 -2.51 6.30 -7.96
N VAL A 270 -3.27 7.29 -8.41
CA VAL A 270 -4.61 7.12 -8.97
C VAL A 270 -4.56 7.31 -10.47
N TYR A 271 -4.34 6.23 -11.22
CA TYR A 271 -4.37 6.21 -12.69
C TYR A 271 -5.65 5.59 -13.26
N ASN A 272 -6.45 4.97 -12.40
CA ASN A 272 -7.64 4.21 -12.80
C ASN A 272 -8.81 5.10 -13.21
N HIS A 273 -8.89 6.33 -12.69
CA HIS A 273 -9.90 7.34 -13.02
C HIS A 273 -9.33 8.76 -12.92
N THR A 274 -10.13 9.75 -13.32
CA THR A 274 -9.77 11.16 -13.23
C THR A 274 -10.87 11.98 -12.56
N CYS A 275 -10.52 13.21 -12.18
CA CYS A 275 -11.44 14.18 -11.55
C CYS A 275 -12.57 14.67 -12.49
N GLU A 276 -12.60 14.25 -13.74
CA GLU A 276 -13.62 14.71 -14.69
C GLU A 276 -14.98 14.01 -14.50
N GLY A 277 -15.08 13.03 -13.55
CA GLY A 277 -16.33 12.36 -13.19
C GLY A 277 -16.99 11.64 -14.38
N SER A 278 -18.33 11.48 -14.35
CA SER A 278 -19.08 10.84 -15.43
C SER A 278 -19.11 11.68 -16.71
N HIS A 279 -19.73 11.15 -17.76
CA HIS A 279 -19.93 11.85 -19.05
C HIS A 279 -20.61 13.25 -18.93
N GLU A 280 -21.31 13.51 -17.83
CA GLU A 280 -21.86 14.82 -17.50
C GLU A 280 -20.93 15.69 -16.62
N GLY A 281 -19.74 15.20 -16.29
CA GLY A 281 -18.77 15.91 -15.45
C GLY A 281 -18.05 17.06 -16.16
N PRO A 282 -17.18 17.80 -15.41
CA PRO A 282 -16.43 18.91 -15.95
C PRO A 282 -15.44 18.48 -17.04
N THR A 283 -15.05 19.40 -17.88
CA THR A 283 -14.06 19.23 -18.95
C THR A 283 -12.84 20.06 -18.62
N LEU A 284 -11.83 19.42 -18.06
CA LEU A 284 -10.66 20.09 -17.49
C LEU A 284 -9.35 19.72 -18.20
N SER A 285 -9.25 18.49 -18.76
CA SER A 285 -8.05 17.98 -19.41
C SER A 285 -8.44 16.89 -20.43
N PHE A 286 -8.38 15.63 -20.04
CA PHE A 286 -8.45 14.41 -20.87
C PHE A 286 -9.70 14.36 -21.75
N ARG A 287 -10.88 14.64 -21.17
CA ARG A 287 -12.16 14.60 -21.89
C ARG A 287 -12.20 15.56 -23.06
N GLY A 288 -11.71 16.80 -22.85
CA GLY A 288 -11.68 17.81 -23.91
C GLY A 288 -10.57 17.60 -24.94
N ILE A 289 -9.51 16.86 -24.59
CA ILE A 289 -8.42 16.52 -25.49
C ILE A 289 -8.85 15.36 -26.41
N ASP A 290 -9.27 14.25 -25.84
CA ASP A 290 -9.69 13.06 -26.60
C ASP A 290 -10.51 12.10 -25.71
N HIS A 291 -11.79 12.40 -25.50
CA HIS A 291 -12.65 11.60 -24.59
C HIS A 291 -12.58 10.09 -24.88
N LYS A 292 -12.82 9.71 -26.14
CA LYS A 292 -12.80 8.32 -26.58
C LYS A 292 -11.39 7.67 -26.50
N GLY A 293 -10.34 8.46 -26.49
CA GLY A 293 -8.94 7.98 -26.41
C GLY A 293 -8.48 7.74 -24.99
N TYR A 294 -9.02 8.47 -24.02
CA TYR A 294 -8.60 8.38 -22.62
C TYR A 294 -9.52 7.52 -21.75
N TYR A 295 -10.81 7.47 -22.06
CA TYR A 295 -11.81 6.81 -21.20
C TYR A 295 -12.41 5.57 -21.82
N ARG A 296 -12.70 4.59 -20.95
CA ARG A 296 -13.55 3.45 -21.32
C ARG A 296 -14.98 3.93 -21.53
N LEU A 297 -15.55 3.60 -22.66
CA LEU A 297 -16.92 3.96 -22.98
C LEU A 297 -17.80 2.73 -23.03
N THR A 298 -19.09 2.93 -22.78
CA THR A 298 -20.12 1.92 -23.00
C THR A 298 -20.28 1.59 -24.50
N ASP A 299 -20.94 0.50 -24.84
CA ASP A 299 -21.12 0.04 -26.23
C ASP A 299 -21.75 1.12 -27.13
N ASP A 300 -22.57 2.02 -26.58
CA ASP A 300 -23.19 3.14 -27.31
C ASP A 300 -22.28 4.36 -27.43
N LEU A 301 -21.04 4.29 -26.89
CA LEU A 301 -20.00 5.33 -26.90
C LEU A 301 -20.38 6.67 -26.23
N ARG A 302 -21.57 6.76 -25.64
CA ARG A 302 -22.09 7.98 -25.03
C ARG A 302 -21.63 8.17 -23.60
N ASN A 303 -21.67 7.09 -22.84
CA ASN A 303 -21.43 7.09 -21.41
C ASN A 303 -20.06 6.52 -21.10
N ASP A 304 -19.45 7.00 -20.02
CA ASP A 304 -18.25 6.38 -19.48
C ASP A 304 -18.61 5.00 -18.88
N TYR A 305 -17.79 3.98 -19.17
CA TYR A 305 -17.88 2.68 -18.52
C TYR A 305 -17.09 2.74 -17.22
N ASP A 306 -17.81 2.72 -16.11
CA ASP A 306 -17.23 2.95 -14.78
C ASP A 306 -17.11 1.63 -13.99
N VAL A 307 -15.88 1.28 -13.61
CA VAL A 307 -15.56 0.18 -12.67
C VAL A 307 -14.84 0.70 -11.42
N THR A 308 -14.82 2.01 -11.22
CA THR A 308 -14.11 2.68 -10.13
C THR A 308 -15.04 3.24 -9.05
N GLY A 309 -16.30 3.51 -9.42
CA GLY A 309 -17.26 4.21 -8.57
C GLY A 309 -17.10 5.73 -8.56
N CYS A 310 -16.15 6.27 -9.37
CA CYS A 310 -15.86 7.71 -9.47
C CYS A 310 -16.43 8.36 -10.73
N GLY A 311 -17.16 7.60 -11.53
CA GLY A 311 -17.89 8.08 -12.71
C GLY A 311 -17.19 7.84 -14.04
N ASN A 312 -15.90 7.50 -14.06
CA ASN A 312 -15.14 7.13 -15.25
C ASN A 312 -14.06 6.08 -14.95
N SER A 313 -13.59 5.43 -16.00
CA SER A 313 -12.41 4.57 -15.95
C SER A 313 -11.47 4.93 -17.09
N VAL A 314 -10.19 5.09 -16.78
CA VAL A 314 -9.15 5.34 -17.78
C VAL A 314 -8.93 4.08 -18.62
N ASP A 315 -8.79 4.22 -19.95
CA ASP A 315 -8.64 3.10 -20.87
C ASP A 315 -7.17 2.82 -21.23
N THR A 316 -6.55 1.94 -20.48
CA THR A 316 -5.21 1.41 -20.74
C THR A 316 -5.11 0.49 -21.97
N GLY A 317 -6.21 0.24 -22.67
CA GLY A 317 -6.20 -0.42 -23.97
C GLY A 317 -5.64 0.46 -25.10
N HIS A 318 -5.49 1.76 -24.88
CA HIS A 318 -4.91 2.72 -25.81
C HIS A 318 -3.42 2.96 -25.53
N GLU A 319 -2.61 2.94 -26.60
CA GLU A 319 -1.15 3.11 -26.54
C GLU A 319 -0.78 4.46 -25.89
N GLU A 320 -1.48 5.54 -26.26
CA GLU A 320 -1.24 6.89 -25.78
C GLU A 320 -1.47 7.02 -24.27
N VAL A 321 -2.41 6.26 -23.72
CA VAL A 321 -2.69 6.21 -22.28
C VAL A 321 -1.63 5.41 -21.55
N LEU A 322 -1.24 4.27 -22.10
CA LEU A 322 -0.14 3.47 -21.55
C LEU A 322 1.17 4.25 -21.52
N ASP A 323 1.49 4.98 -22.61
CA ASP A 323 2.68 5.85 -22.68
C ASP A 323 2.62 6.94 -21.62
N LEU A 324 1.49 7.63 -21.47
CA LEU A 324 1.29 8.68 -20.48
C LEU A 324 1.54 8.18 -19.05
N ILE A 325 0.94 7.04 -18.69
CA ILE A 325 1.10 6.44 -17.35
C ILE A 325 2.54 5.99 -17.15
N HIS A 326 3.12 5.28 -18.11
CA HIS A 326 4.49 4.79 -18.03
C HIS A 326 5.51 5.93 -17.91
N GLU A 327 5.38 6.99 -18.70
CA GLU A 327 6.24 8.18 -18.61
C GLU A 327 6.06 8.94 -17.30
N SER A 328 4.84 9.00 -16.77
CA SER A 328 4.59 9.57 -15.45
C SER A 328 5.32 8.78 -14.36
N LEU A 329 5.19 7.47 -14.32
CA LEU A 329 5.90 6.61 -13.36
C LEU A 329 7.43 6.77 -13.50
N ARG A 330 7.97 6.80 -14.73
CA ARG A 330 9.40 7.06 -14.98
C ARG A 330 9.83 8.43 -14.44
N TYR A 331 9.02 9.47 -14.65
CA TYR A 331 9.29 10.81 -14.14
C TYR A 331 9.37 10.82 -12.61
N TRP A 332 8.41 10.18 -11.93
CA TRP A 332 8.40 10.11 -10.47
C TRP A 332 9.62 9.35 -9.92
N VAL A 333 10.07 8.30 -10.58
CA VAL A 333 11.30 7.58 -10.20
C VAL A 333 12.55 8.41 -10.50
N THR A 334 12.71 8.87 -11.75
CA THR A 334 13.99 9.41 -12.22
C THR A 334 14.21 10.88 -11.87
N GLN A 335 13.13 11.66 -11.81
CA GLN A 335 13.20 13.10 -11.55
C GLN A 335 12.76 13.48 -10.15
N MET A 336 11.80 12.76 -9.59
CA MET A 336 11.22 13.07 -8.28
C MET A 336 11.77 12.17 -7.16
N GLY A 337 12.51 11.09 -7.50
CA GLY A 337 13.26 10.25 -6.57
C GLY A 337 12.41 9.27 -5.77
N VAL A 338 11.25 8.88 -6.27
CA VAL A 338 10.31 7.97 -5.60
C VAL A 338 10.82 6.52 -5.64
N ASP A 339 10.61 5.74 -4.57
CA ASP A 339 11.12 4.38 -4.39
C ASP A 339 10.06 3.30 -4.60
N GLY A 340 8.80 3.68 -4.74
CA GLY A 340 7.69 2.75 -4.95
C GLY A 340 6.38 3.42 -5.27
N PHE A 341 5.41 2.60 -5.68
CA PHE A 341 4.04 3.00 -5.98
C PHE A 341 3.05 2.00 -5.39
N ARG A 342 1.99 2.50 -4.78
CA ARG A 342 0.76 1.77 -4.52
C ARG A 342 -0.28 2.22 -5.55
N PHE A 343 -0.81 1.30 -6.33
CA PHE A 343 -1.77 1.58 -7.39
C PHE A 343 -3.19 1.41 -6.86
N ASP A 344 -3.90 2.52 -6.77
CA ASP A 344 -5.32 2.56 -6.43
C ASP A 344 -6.14 1.80 -7.47
N LEU A 345 -7.10 0.96 -7.01
CA LEU A 345 -7.97 0.12 -7.85
C LEU A 345 -7.21 -0.49 -9.05
N ALA A 346 -6.05 -1.10 -8.78
CA ALA A 346 -5.08 -1.51 -9.80
C ALA A 346 -5.69 -2.43 -10.88
N THR A 347 -6.73 -3.23 -10.55
CA THR A 347 -7.39 -4.11 -11.51
C THR A 347 -7.96 -3.37 -12.71
N THR A 348 -8.39 -2.11 -12.55
CA THR A 348 -8.87 -1.27 -13.65
C THR A 348 -7.81 -1.09 -14.74
N LEU A 349 -6.51 -1.02 -14.35
CA LEU A 349 -5.39 -0.80 -15.27
C LEU A 349 -5.00 -2.04 -16.09
N ILE A 350 -5.58 -3.20 -15.77
CA ILE A 350 -5.33 -4.45 -16.50
C ILE A 350 -6.59 -5.00 -17.16
N ARG A 351 -7.55 -4.13 -17.47
CA ARG A 351 -8.75 -4.53 -18.23
C ARG A 351 -8.50 -4.37 -19.73
N ASP A 352 -8.88 -5.40 -20.49
CA ASP A 352 -8.81 -5.41 -21.95
C ASP A 352 -9.88 -4.53 -22.61
N SER A 353 -9.92 -4.49 -23.94
CA SER A 353 -10.89 -3.73 -24.72
C SER A 353 -12.34 -4.23 -24.62
N ALA A 354 -12.55 -5.43 -24.08
CA ALA A 354 -13.87 -6.00 -23.79
C ALA A 354 -14.23 -5.85 -22.30
N HIS A 355 -13.51 -5.02 -21.58
CA HIS A 355 -13.63 -4.75 -20.13
C HIS A 355 -13.32 -5.97 -19.23
N GLY A 356 -12.79 -7.06 -19.78
CA GLY A 356 -12.34 -8.24 -19.04
C GLY A 356 -10.99 -7.98 -18.34
N VAL A 357 -10.73 -8.71 -17.24
CA VAL A 357 -9.42 -8.64 -16.54
C VAL A 357 -8.39 -9.50 -17.29
N ASP A 358 -7.29 -8.90 -17.73
CA ASP A 358 -6.18 -9.57 -18.40
C ASP A 358 -4.92 -9.53 -17.54
N GLN A 359 -4.55 -10.67 -16.94
CA GLN A 359 -3.33 -10.79 -16.14
C GLN A 359 -2.03 -10.62 -16.95
N ASN A 360 -2.11 -10.73 -18.28
CA ASN A 360 -0.98 -10.49 -19.20
C ASN A 360 -1.07 -9.12 -19.90
N HIS A 361 -1.78 -8.17 -19.32
CA HIS A 361 -1.98 -6.84 -19.88
C HIS A 361 -0.65 -6.11 -20.13
N GLU A 362 -0.63 -5.26 -21.16
CA GLU A 362 0.56 -4.53 -21.59
C GLU A 362 1.10 -3.58 -20.50
N PHE A 363 0.23 -3.03 -19.67
CA PHE A 363 0.61 -2.25 -18.50
C PHE A 363 1.66 -2.96 -17.62
N LYS A 364 1.40 -4.22 -17.22
CA LYS A 364 2.33 -5.01 -16.40
C LYS A 364 3.61 -5.35 -17.14
N LYS A 365 3.51 -5.69 -18.43
CA LYS A 365 4.68 -6.06 -19.25
C LYS A 365 5.65 -4.90 -19.44
N ARG A 366 5.14 -3.67 -19.66
CA ARG A 366 5.98 -2.49 -19.81
C ARG A 366 6.76 -2.18 -18.54
N LEU A 367 6.10 -2.24 -17.37
CA LEU A 367 6.79 -2.04 -16.11
C LEU A 367 7.87 -3.10 -15.86
N ALA A 368 7.57 -4.37 -16.16
CA ALA A 368 8.53 -5.47 -16.00
C ALA A 368 9.71 -5.40 -16.99
N ALA A 369 9.54 -4.79 -18.16
CA ALA A 369 10.56 -4.70 -19.19
C ALA A 369 11.48 -3.48 -19.06
N ASP A 370 11.08 -2.47 -18.29
CA ASP A 370 11.81 -1.21 -18.17
C ASP A 370 12.74 -1.23 -16.94
N PRO A 371 14.08 -1.20 -17.15
CA PRO A 371 15.04 -1.26 -16.04
C PRO A 371 14.99 -0.06 -15.09
N VAL A 372 14.26 0.99 -15.40
CA VAL A 372 14.00 2.10 -14.46
C VAL A 372 13.25 1.61 -13.22
N PHE A 373 12.42 0.56 -13.37
CA PHE A 373 11.64 0.00 -12.30
C PHE A 373 12.35 -1.13 -11.54
N ASP A 374 13.58 -1.46 -11.88
CA ASP A 374 14.37 -2.44 -11.13
C ASP A 374 14.57 -1.98 -9.68
N GLY A 375 14.05 -2.76 -8.73
CA GLY A 375 14.10 -2.44 -7.30
C GLY A 375 13.12 -1.35 -6.84
N ILE A 376 12.22 -0.87 -7.71
CA ILE A 376 11.07 -0.04 -7.36
C ILE A 376 9.95 -0.93 -6.82
N LYS A 377 9.37 -0.55 -5.71
CA LYS A 377 8.25 -1.27 -5.10
C LYS A 377 6.97 -1.05 -5.89
N LEU A 378 6.37 -2.13 -6.39
CA LEU A 378 5.09 -2.11 -7.10
C LEU A 378 4.05 -2.82 -6.24
N ILE A 379 3.13 -2.06 -5.69
CA ILE A 379 2.08 -2.54 -4.77
C ILE A 379 0.73 -2.33 -5.43
N ALA A 380 -0.03 -3.39 -5.59
CA ALA A 380 -1.39 -3.30 -6.13
C ALA A 380 -2.42 -3.24 -4.98
N GLU A 381 -3.40 -2.37 -5.12
CA GLU A 381 -4.71 -2.62 -4.56
C GLU A 381 -5.43 -3.56 -5.53
N PRO A 382 -5.53 -4.87 -5.21
CA PRO A 382 -5.80 -5.89 -6.22
C PRO A 382 -7.29 -6.11 -6.48
N TRP A 383 -8.06 -5.04 -6.58
CA TRP A 383 -9.49 -5.08 -6.92
C TRP A 383 -9.95 -3.83 -7.66
N ASP A 384 -11.18 -3.86 -8.15
CA ASP A 384 -12.03 -2.76 -8.58
C ASP A 384 -13.50 -3.16 -8.42
N MET A 385 -14.43 -2.27 -8.75
CA MET A 385 -15.86 -2.49 -8.55
C MET A 385 -16.55 -3.24 -9.72
N GLY A 386 -15.81 -3.53 -10.79
CA GLY A 386 -16.35 -4.20 -11.98
C GLY A 386 -16.42 -5.72 -11.82
N PRO A 387 -17.07 -6.40 -12.79
CA PRO A 387 -17.13 -7.86 -12.81
C PRO A 387 -15.73 -8.48 -12.77
N TYR A 388 -15.55 -9.53 -11.92
CA TYR A 388 -14.28 -10.21 -11.70
C TYR A 388 -13.15 -9.29 -11.24
N GLY A 389 -13.47 -8.13 -10.63
CA GLY A 389 -12.50 -7.13 -10.22
C GLY A 389 -11.56 -7.61 -9.10
N TYR A 390 -11.98 -8.50 -8.21
CA TYR A 390 -11.18 -9.01 -7.11
C TYR A 390 -10.10 -9.97 -7.59
N GLN A 391 -8.82 -9.58 -7.46
CA GLN A 391 -7.65 -10.26 -8.02
C GLN A 391 -6.56 -10.55 -6.98
N VAL A 392 -6.89 -10.59 -5.68
CA VAL A 392 -5.92 -10.90 -4.61
C VAL A 392 -5.25 -12.26 -4.87
N GLY A 393 -3.92 -12.29 -4.80
CA GLY A 393 -3.07 -13.45 -5.08
C GLY A 393 -2.77 -13.68 -6.57
N ARG A 394 -3.16 -12.78 -7.48
CA ARG A 394 -3.06 -12.99 -8.93
C ARG A 394 -2.16 -12.01 -9.68
N TRP A 395 -1.51 -11.09 -9.00
CA TRP A 395 -0.68 -10.07 -9.66
C TRP A 395 0.66 -10.60 -10.18
N GLY A 396 1.11 -11.75 -9.66
CA GLY A 396 2.33 -12.41 -10.13
C GLY A 396 3.61 -11.83 -9.55
N ARG A 397 4.75 -12.31 -10.06
CA ARG A 397 6.09 -11.91 -9.59
C ARG A 397 6.35 -10.42 -9.83
N GLY A 398 7.14 -9.82 -8.94
CA GLY A 398 7.52 -8.42 -8.99
C GLY A 398 6.46 -7.45 -8.45
N TRP A 399 5.28 -7.98 -8.05
CA TRP A 399 4.21 -7.22 -7.43
C TRP A 399 3.94 -7.69 -6.01
N SER A 400 3.68 -6.76 -5.13
CA SER A 400 3.04 -7.01 -3.84
C SER A 400 1.61 -6.52 -3.87
N GLU A 401 0.79 -7.02 -2.96
CA GLU A 401 -0.65 -6.79 -2.96
C GLU A 401 -1.14 -6.44 -1.56
N TRP A 402 -2.02 -5.46 -1.44
CA TRP A 402 -2.79 -5.24 -0.22
C TRP A 402 -3.63 -6.47 0.08
N ASN A 403 -3.50 -7.01 1.31
CA ASN A 403 -4.14 -8.26 1.72
C ASN A 403 -5.35 -7.99 2.63
N ASP A 404 -6.53 -7.83 2.04
CA ASP A 404 -7.78 -7.64 2.76
C ASP A 404 -8.19 -8.85 3.61
N ARG A 405 -7.75 -10.08 3.23
CA ARG A 405 -8.00 -11.28 4.03
C ARG A 405 -7.19 -11.26 5.33
N TYR A 406 -5.95 -10.77 5.29
CA TYR A 406 -5.18 -10.52 6.50
C TYR A 406 -5.92 -9.53 7.40
N ARG A 407 -6.31 -8.37 6.85
CA ARG A 407 -7.07 -7.31 7.54
C ARG A 407 -8.30 -7.89 8.23
N GLY A 408 -9.16 -8.54 7.46
CA GLY A 408 -10.43 -9.06 7.96
C GLY A 408 -10.26 -10.11 9.05
N TYR A 409 -9.34 -11.08 8.83
CA TYR A 409 -9.12 -12.16 9.80
C TYR A 409 -8.48 -11.65 11.10
N MET A 410 -7.48 -10.77 11.04
CA MET A 410 -6.83 -10.25 12.25
C MET A 410 -7.79 -9.44 13.12
N ARG A 411 -8.71 -8.69 12.51
CA ARG A 411 -9.81 -8.01 13.24
C ARG A 411 -10.69 -9.03 13.96
N ASP A 412 -11.12 -10.10 13.28
CA ASP A 412 -11.95 -11.16 13.89
C ASP A 412 -11.19 -11.93 14.97
N TYR A 413 -9.90 -12.17 14.80
CA TYR A 413 -9.09 -12.86 15.78
C TYR A 413 -8.99 -12.05 17.11
N TRP A 414 -8.65 -10.77 17.03
CA TRP A 414 -8.46 -9.95 18.23
C TRP A 414 -9.76 -9.62 18.95
N ARG A 415 -10.90 -9.59 18.27
CA ARG A 415 -12.21 -9.50 18.93
C ARG A 415 -12.78 -10.87 19.38
N SER A 416 -11.99 -11.94 19.25
CA SER A 416 -12.33 -13.33 19.63
C SER A 416 -13.50 -13.94 18.85
N MET A 417 -13.77 -13.47 17.64
CA MET A 417 -14.82 -13.99 16.74
C MET A 417 -14.28 -15.00 15.73
N ALA A 418 -12.96 -15.19 15.63
CA ALA A 418 -12.36 -16.20 14.77
C ALA A 418 -12.70 -17.61 15.22
N HIS A 419 -12.85 -18.55 14.27
CA HIS A 419 -13.11 -19.96 14.54
C HIS A 419 -11.80 -20.74 14.50
N GLY A 420 -11.24 -21.07 15.68
CA GLY A 420 -9.93 -21.73 15.80
C GLY A 420 -8.76 -20.82 15.41
N VAL A 421 -7.62 -21.45 15.10
CA VAL A 421 -6.35 -20.75 14.79
C VAL A 421 -5.74 -21.15 13.44
N ASN A 422 -6.45 -21.93 12.62
CA ASN A 422 -5.92 -22.40 11.32
C ASN A 422 -5.63 -21.24 10.38
N GLU A 423 -6.57 -20.32 10.24
CA GLU A 423 -6.38 -19.16 9.39
C GLU A 423 -5.38 -18.18 10.00
N LEU A 424 -5.30 -18.07 11.35
CA LEU A 424 -4.23 -17.30 11.98
C LEU A 424 -2.86 -17.79 11.54
N ALA A 425 -2.64 -19.11 11.57
CA ALA A 425 -1.39 -19.69 11.13
C ALA A 425 -1.03 -19.28 9.70
N SER A 426 -1.99 -19.38 8.76
CA SER A 426 -1.78 -18.94 7.38
C SER A 426 -1.48 -17.44 7.30
N ARG A 427 -2.24 -16.58 8.00
CA ARG A 427 -2.06 -15.12 7.95
C ARG A 427 -0.70 -14.71 8.50
N VAL A 428 -0.30 -15.23 9.68
CA VAL A 428 1.00 -14.84 10.31
C VAL A 428 2.22 -15.50 9.65
N ALA A 429 2.01 -16.47 8.76
CA ALA A 429 3.06 -17.06 7.93
C ALA A 429 3.18 -16.41 6.53
N GLY A 430 2.65 -15.21 6.31
CA GLY A 430 2.72 -14.51 5.04
C GLY A 430 1.67 -14.95 4.02
N SER A 431 0.56 -15.56 4.46
CA SER A 431 -0.56 -16.02 3.63
C SER A 431 -0.15 -16.93 2.46
N PRO A 432 0.58 -18.06 2.73
CA PRO A 432 1.06 -18.94 1.67
C PRO A 432 -0.06 -19.57 0.85
N ASP A 433 -1.25 -19.74 1.41
CA ASP A 433 -2.45 -20.20 0.71
C ASP A 433 -2.91 -19.26 -0.42
N ILE A 434 -2.45 -18.00 -0.41
CA ILE A 434 -2.78 -16.98 -1.41
C ILE A 434 -1.57 -16.67 -2.29
N PHE A 435 -0.38 -16.53 -1.71
CA PHE A 435 0.79 -15.95 -2.37
C PHE A 435 1.90 -16.97 -2.67
N ASP A 436 1.97 -18.14 -2.02
CA ASP A 436 2.94 -19.19 -2.33
C ASP A 436 2.54 -19.95 -3.62
N ASN A 437 2.39 -19.17 -4.68
CA ASN A 437 2.19 -19.63 -6.03
C ASN A 437 3.18 -18.90 -6.94
N ASP A 438 3.58 -19.51 -8.03
CA ASP A 438 4.53 -18.93 -8.98
C ASP A 438 5.85 -18.45 -8.34
N GLU A 439 6.27 -19.10 -7.23
CA GLU A 439 7.49 -18.78 -6.46
C GLU A 439 7.51 -17.29 -5.98
N ARG A 440 6.39 -16.78 -5.51
CA ARG A 440 6.28 -15.47 -4.89
C ARG A 440 6.72 -15.53 -3.42
N PRO A 441 7.53 -14.56 -2.94
CA PRO A 441 7.98 -14.53 -1.54
C PRO A 441 6.87 -14.07 -0.57
N PRO A 442 7.07 -14.26 0.75
CA PRO A 442 6.15 -13.72 1.76
C PRO A 442 5.93 -12.20 1.65
N SER A 443 6.92 -11.44 1.18
CA SER A 443 6.80 -9.99 0.93
C SER A 443 5.84 -9.62 -0.21
N SER A 444 5.27 -10.60 -0.91
CA SER A 444 4.15 -10.36 -1.85
C SER A 444 2.87 -9.91 -1.15
N THR A 445 2.73 -10.16 0.16
CA THR A 445 1.63 -9.63 0.95
C THR A 445 2.04 -8.35 1.68
N ILE A 446 1.30 -7.24 1.44
CA ILE A 446 1.28 -6.09 2.33
C ILE A 446 0.22 -6.38 3.39
N ASN A 447 0.65 -6.64 4.59
CA ASN A 447 -0.21 -6.90 5.72
C ASN A 447 -0.64 -5.59 6.38
N PHE A 448 -1.92 -5.42 6.62
CA PHE A 448 -2.45 -4.27 7.35
C PHE A 448 -3.71 -4.67 8.15
N ILE A 449 -4.03 -3.92 9.19
CA ILE A 449 -5.25 -4.09 9.98
C ILE A 449 -6.21 -2.95 9.70
N ASP A 450 -5.68 -1.78 9.45
CA ASP A 450 -6.37 -0.59 8.98
C ASP A 450 -5.57 0.10 7.87
N ALA A 451 -6.22 1.00 7.16
CA ALA A 451 -5.68 1.86 6.13
C ALA A 451 -6.35 3.24 6.24
N HIS A 452 -6.10 4.13 5.28
CA HIS A 452 -6.79 5.44 5.23
C HIS A 452 -8.30 5.28 5.16
N ASP A 453 -8.81 4.20 4.53
CA ASP A 453 -10.21 3.82 4.47
C ASP A 453 -10.60 2.91 5.64
N GLY A 454 -11.82 3.08 6.16
CA GLY A 454 -12.30 2.34 7.32
C GLY A 454 -11.95 2.99 8.66
N PHE A 455 -12.13 2.25 9.74
CA PHE A 455 -11.74 2.67 11.08
C PHE A 455 -10.22 2.59 11.25
N CYS A 456 -9.60 3.61 11.87
CA CYS A 456 -8.25 3.53 12.40
C CYS A 456 -8.17 2.56 13.60
N LEU A 457 -6.97 2.15 14.03
CA LEU A 457 -6.82 1.11 15.08
C LEU A 457 -7.56 1.43 16.38
N ARG A 458 -7.54 2.69 16.85
CA ARG A 458 -8.28 3.09 18.03
C ARG A 458 -9.78 2.97 17.84
N ASP A 459 -10.30 3.37 16.68
CA ASP A 459 -11.73 3.31 16.40
C ASP A 459 -12.21 1.87 16.23
N LEU A 460 -11.39 0.95 15.73
CA LEU A 460 -11.67 -0.49 15.70
C LEU A 460 -11.97 -1.10 17.09
N VAL A 461 -11.45 -0.49 18.16
CA VAL A 461 -11.64 -0.95 19.53
C VAL A 461 -12.53 0.00 20.36
N SER A 462 -13.12 1.01 19.71
CA SER A 462 -13.92 2.03 20.38
C SER A 462 -15.35 2.17 19.83
N TYR A 463 -15.61 1.65 18.63
CA TYR A 463 -16.92 1.81 17.97
C TYR A 463 -17.41 0.48 17.40
N ASP A 464 -18.68 0.15 17.64
CA ASP A 464 -19.36 -0.96 16.97
C ASP A 464 -19.97 -0.52 15.63
N GLY A 465 -20.47 0.72 15.56
CA GLY A 465 -21.06 1.31 14.36
C GLY A 465 -20.29 2.50 13.82
N LYS A 466 -20.47 2.81 12.54
CA LYS A 466 -19.87 4.00 11.90
C LYS A 466 -20.62 5.28 12.30
N HIS A 467 -19.90 6.40 12.35
CA HIS A 467 -20.39 7.74 12.66
C HIS A 467 -19.91 8.74 11.60
N ASN A 468 -20.47 8.63 10.37
CA ASN A 468 -20.09 9.43 9.21
C ASN A 468 -20.97 10.67 8.99
N GLU A 469 -21.76 11.09 9.98
CA GLU A 469 -22.70 12.22 9.86
C GLU A 469 -22.03 13.51 9.40
N ALA A 470 -20.76 13.71 9.79
CA ALA A 470 -19.96 14.87 9.39
C ALA A 470 -19.74 14.95 7.86
N ASN A 471 -19.84 13.84 7.13
CA ASN A 471 -19.69 13.78 5.66
C ASN A 471 -20.93 14.34 4.92
N GLY A 472 -22.05 14.53 5.63
CA GLY A 472 -23.28 15.06 5.04
C GLY A 472 -23.98 14.08 4.08
N GLU A 473 -23.82 12.77 4.31
CA GLU A 473 -24.39 11.67 3.50
C GLU A 473 -25.39 10.81 4.28
N ASP A 474 -25.93 11.36 5.37
CA ASP A 474 -26.89 10.69 6.26
C ASP A 474 -26.34 9.36 6.83
N ASN A 475 -25.02 9.28 7.06
CA ASN A 475 -24.30 8.08 7.54
C ASN A 475 -24.49 6.84 6.63
N ARG A 476 -24.72 7.03 5.32
CA ARG A 476 -24.91 5.95 4.35
C ARG A 476 -23.62 5.52 3.65
N ASP A 477 -22.63 6.40 3.63
CA ASP A 477 -21.30 6.19 3.08
C ASP A 477 -20.42 5.32 3.99
N GLY A 478 -19.35 4.76 3.44
CA GLY A 478 -18.46 3.86 4.15
C GLY A 478 -19.06 2.48 4.43
N SER A 479 -18.26 1.57 4.99
CA SER A 479 -18.66 0.19 5.25
C SER A 479 -19.52 0.04 6.50
N ASP A 480 -20.54 -0.82 6.45
CA ASP A 480 -21.29 -1.24 7.64
C ASP A 480 -20.63 -2.43 8.36
N ASP A 481 -19.77 -3.20 7.69
CA ASP A 481 -19.01 -4.32 8.28
C ASP A 481 -17.57 -3.89 8.61
N ASN A 482 -17.39 -3.26 9.77
CA ASN A 482 -16.07 -2.81 10.23
C ASN A 482 -15.26 -3.92 10.91
N ARG A 483 -15.90 -5.02 11.33
CA ARG A 483 -15.32 -6.05 12.17
C ARG A 483 -14.64 -5.45 13.40
N SER A 484 -15.28 -4.44 13.99
CA SER A 484 -14.84 -3.70 15.16
C SER A 484 -15.50 -4.22 16.45
N TRP A 485 -15.05 -3.72 17.59
CA TRP A 485 -15.61 -4.02 18.91
C TRP A 485 -15.31 -2.87 19.86
N ASN A 486 -16.34 -2.24 20.41
CA ASN A 486 -16.21 -1.06 21.26
C ASN A 486 -15.58 -1.31 22.65
N CYS A 487 -15.18 -2.54 22.96
CA CYS A 487 -14.61 -2.97 24.24
C CYS A 487 -15.50 -2.72 25.47
N GLY A 488 -16.81 -2.48 25.27
CA GLY A 488 -17.80 -2.31 26.33
C GLY A 488 -18.39 -0.91 26.46
N ALA A 489 -17.91 0.07 25.67
CA ALA A 489 -18.49 1.40 25.61
C ALA A 489 -18.36 1.98 24.20
N GLU A 490 -19.45 2.48 23.63
CA GLU A 490 -19.43 3.12 22.30
C GLU A 490 -18.80 4.51 22.38
N GLY A 491 -17.76 4.75 21.60
CA GLY A 491 -17.04 6.02 21.56
C GLY A 491 -16.15 6.26 22.78
N GLU A 492 -15.87 7.53 23.05
CA GLU A 492 -15.01 7.94 24.17
C GLU A 492 -15.65 7.62 25.52
N THR A 493 -14.82 7.21 26.49
CA THR A 493 -15.28 6.86 27.84
C THR A 493 -14.21 7.17 28.89
N ASP A 494 -14.67 7.49 30.11
CA ASP A 494 -13.80 7.66 31.28
C ASP A 494 -13.61 6.34 32.07
N ASP A 495 -14.18 5.23 31.63
CA ASP A 495 -14.03 3.93 32.29
C ASP A 495 -12.57 3.43 32.12
N PRO A 496 -11.82 3.34 33.24
CA PRO A 496 -10.40 2.95 33.15
C PRO A 496 -10.21 1.50 32.69
N GLY A 497 -11.18 0.61 32.96
CA GLY A 497 -11.10 -0.79 32.56
C GLY A 497 -11.29 -0.93 31.04
N VAL A 498 -12.25 -0.20 30.46
CA VAL A 498 -12.47 -0.14 29.01
C VAL A 498 -11.25 0.44 28.31
N ASN A 499 -10.72 1.57 28.83
CA ASN A 499 -9.55 2.20 28.24
C ASN A 499 -8.30 1.31 28.31
N ALA A 500 -8.04 0.66 29.44
CA ALA A 500 -6.93 -0.30 29.55
C ALA A 500 -7.06 -1.45 28.55
N LEU A 501 -8.29 -1.97 28.33
CA LEU A 501 -8.53 -3.00 27.33
C LEU A 501 -8.30 -2.50 25.90
N ARG A 502 -8.72 -1.27 25.57
CA ARG A 502 -8.47 -0.63 24.26
C ARG A 502 -6.98 -0.49 23.99
N HIS A 503 -6.22 0.05 24.93
CA HIS A 503 -4.76 0.14 24.81
C HIS A 503 -4.12 -1.24 24.60
N ARG A 504 -4.55 -2.27 25.35
CA ARG A 504 -4.08 -3.65 25.18
C ARG A 504 -4.37 -4.18 23.78
N GLN A 505 -5.56 -3.96 23.26
CA GLN A 505 -5.97 -4.44 21.95
C GLN A 505 -5.22 -3.73 20.82
N VAL A 506 -5.00 -2.42 20.88
CA VAL A 506 -4.18 -1.69 19.90
C VAL A 506 -2.73 -2.20 19.91
N ARG A 507 -2.13 -2.41 21.11
CA ARG A 507 -0.81 -3.03 21.24
C ARG A 507 -0.76 -4.42 20.60
N ASN A 508 -1.79 -5.25 20.81
CA ASN A 508 -1.88 -6.60 20.24
C ASN A 508 -1.97 -6.58 18.71
N MET A 509 -2.78 -5.67 18.15
CA MET A 509 -2.92 -5.52 16.71
C MET A 509 -1.60 -5.11 16.07
N LEU A 510 -0.92 -4.10 16.60
CA LEU A 510 0.39 -3.68 16.10
C LEU A 510 1.46 -4.77 16.26
N ALA A 511 1.55 -5.40 17.45
CA ALA A 511 2.51 -6.47 17.67
C ALA A 511 2.27 -7.69 16.77
N GLY A 512 1.00 -8.09 16.61
CA GLY A 512 0.60 -9.18 15.74
C GLY A 512 0.92 -8.89 14.27
N LEU A 513 0.67 -7.68 13.82
CA LEU A 513 1.01 -7.20 12.48
C LEU A 513 2.52 -7.26 12.23
N ILE A 514 3.31 -6.66 13.13
CA ILE A 514 4.77 -6.55 13.00
C ILE A 514 5.46 -7.92 13.06
N MET A 515 4.92 -8.89 13.82
CA MET A 515 5.49 -10.24 13.98
C MET A 515 5.00 -11.25 12.94
N SER A 516 4.13 -10.85 12.04
CA SER A 516 3.73 -11.67 10.88
C SER A 516 4.79 -11.60 9.77
N ASP A 517 4.96 -12.71 9.04
CA ASP A 517 5.72 -12.71 7.78
C ASP A 517 4.96 -11.90 6.72
N GLY A 518 5.69 -11.33 5.76
CA GLY A 518 5.18 -10.32 4.83
C GLY A 518 5.60 -8.92 5.23
N THR A 519 5.11 -7.91 4.52
CA THR A 519 5.45 -6.51 4.76
C THR A 519 4.38 -5.86 5.64
N PRO A 520 4.68 -5.43 6.87
CA PRO A 520 3.72 -4.75 7.71
C PRO A 520 3.52 -3.29 7.27
N MET A 521 2.25 -2.87 7.20
CA MET A 521 1.83 -1.50 6.98
C MET A 521 0.82 -1.09 8.06
N PHE A 522 0.95 0.13 8.62
CA PHE A 522 0.00 0.73 9.55
C PHE A 522 -0.09 2.24 9.32
N CYS A 523 -1.15 2.86 9.82
CA CYS A 523 -1.45 4.26 9.55
C CYS A 523 -0.74 5.23 10.50
N ALA A 524 -0.44 6.42 9.99
CA ALA A 524 0.11 7.51 10.77
C ALA A 524 -0.80 7.89 11.94
N GLY A 525 -0.25 7.79 13.15
CA GLY A 525 -0.95 8.10 14.39
C GLY A 525 -1.53 6.88 15.13
N ASP A 526 -1.49 5.67 14.56
CA ASP A 526 -1.94 4.46 15.25
C ASP A 526 -1.11 4.19 16.51
N GLU A 527 0.19 4.44 16.42
CA GLU A 527 1.13 4.30 17.53
C GLU A 527 0.88 5.30 18.67
N MET A 528 0.09 6.33 18.41
CA MET A 528 -0.28 7.36 19.41
C MET A 528 -1.79 7.47 19.65
N GLY A 529 -2.56 6.47 19.19
CA GLY A 529 -3.99 6.39 19.44
C GLY A 529 -4.84 7.41 18.69
N ARG A 530 -4.52 7.67 17.41
CA ARG A 530 -5.34 8.49 16.50
C ARG A 530 -6.76 7.96 16.46
N THR A 531 -7.73 8.87 16.46
CA THR A 531 -9.15 8.57 16.28
C THR A 531 -9.74 9.44 15.18
N GLN A 532 -10.64 8.88 14.41
CA GLN A 532 -11.52 9.58 13.46
C GLN A 532 -12.93 9.77 14.05
N GLN A 533 -13.06 9.56 15.38
CA GLN A 533 -14.32 9.72 16.14
C GLN A 533 -15.45 8.81 15.60
N GLY A 534 -15.05 7.60 15.10
CA GLY A 534 -15.97 6.65 14.50
C GLY A 534 -16.35 6.95 13.05
N ASN A 535 -15.75 7.95 12.42
CA ASN A 535 -15.89 8.16 10.98
C ASN A 535 -15.00 7.17 10.22
N ASN A 536 -15.62 6.22 9.50
CA ASN A 536 -14.88 5.20 8.74
C ASN A 536 -14.74 5.52 7.25
N ASN A 537 -15.05 6.76 6.83
CA ASN A 537 -14.94 7.21 5.46
C ASN A 537 -14.58 8.71 5.41
N ALA A 538 -13.49 9.09 6.07
CA ALA A 538 -13.14 10.48 6.33
C ALA A 538 -12.54 11.22 5.11
N TYR A 539 -12.86 10.78 3.87
CA TYR A 539 -12.29 11.27 2.60
C TYR A 539 -12.47 12.78 2.36
N CYS A 540 -13.52 13.35 2.92
CA CYS A 540 -13.87 14.77 2.78
C CYS A 540 -13.66 15.59 4.07
N GLN A 541 -12.98 15.03 5.09
CA GLN A 541 -12.79 15.66 6.40
C GLN A 541 -11.39 16.29 6.50
N ASP A 542 -11.21 17.47 5.90
CA ASP A 542 -9.98 18.26 6.05
C ASP A 542 -10.01 19.06 7.36
N ASN A 543 -10.11 18.35 8.49
CA ASN A 543 -10.23 18.93 9.83
C ASN A 543 -9.72 17.95 10.91
N GLN A 544 -9.97 18.26 12.17
CA GLN A 544 -9.54 17.48 13.33
C GLN A 544 -10.06 16.05 13.39
N ILE A 545 -11.08 15.69 12.62
CA ILE A 545 -11.54 14.30 12.53
C ILE A 545 -10.44 13.42 11.91
N ASN A 546 -9.71 13.94 10.92
CA ASN A 546 -8.75 13.16 10.16
C ASN A 546 -7.28 13.51 10.46
N TRP A 547 -7.03 14.71 11.03
CA TRP A 547 -5.66 15.12 11.34
C TRP A 547 -5.07 14.35 12.53
N VAL A 548 -3.75 14.14 12.52
CA VAL A 548 -3.05 13.46 13.62
C VAL A 548 -2.92 14.39 14.82
N HIS A 549 -3.39 13.95 15.97
CA HIS A 549 -3.39 14.66 17.23
C HIS A 549 -2.14 14.31 18.04
N TRP A 550 -1.09 15.11 17.92
CA TRP A 550 0.21 14.89 18.56
C TRP A 550 0.21 14.99 20.09
N ASP A 551 -0.79 15.63 20.67
CA ASP A 551 -1.00 15.71 22.11
C ASP A 551 -1.44 14.37 22.74
N LEU A 552 -1.86 13.41 21.93
CA LEU A 552 -2.19 12.05 22.37
C LEU A 552 -0.94 11.19 22.65
N LEU A 553 0.22 11.55 22.13
CA LEU A 553 1.45 10.75 22.24
C LEU A 553 1.80 10.39 23.68
N ASP A 554 1.70 11.33 24.62
CA ASP A 554 1.96 11.08 26.04
C ASP A 554 0.93 10.12 26.64
N GLN A 555 -0.33 10.24 26.24
CA GLN A 555 -1.42 9.40 26.75
C GLN A 555 -1.30 7.96 26.23
N TRP A 556 -0.82 7.79 25.01
CA TRP A 556 -0.64 6.48 24.32
C TRP A 556 0.83 6.04 24.25
N ALA A 557 1.67 6.54 25.16
CA ALA A 557 3.10 6.25 25.18
C ALA A 557 3.44 4.76 25.29
N ASP A 558 2.58 3.97 25.93
CA ASP A 558 2.68 2.52 26.04
C ASP A 558 2.53 1.82 24.68
N VAL A 559 1.64 2.34 23.83
CA VAL A 559 1.41 1.84 22.45
C VAL A 559 2.62 2.18 21.57
N PHE A 560 3.10 3.44 21.62
CA PHE A 560 4.31 3.85 20.94
C PHE A 560 5.52 2.98 21.32
N ALA A 561 5.73 2.80 22.63
CA ALA A 561 6.84 1.99 23.14
C ALA A 561 6.74 0.52 22.69
N THR A 562 5.52 -0.01 22.62
CA THR A 562 5.25 -1.38 22.13
C THR A 562 5.57 -1.50 20.65
N ALA A 563 5.02 -0.62 19.80
CA ALA A 563 5.30 -0.61 18.36
C ALA A 563 6.81 -0.53 18.08
N LYS A 564 7.50 0.46 18.69
CA LYS A 564 8.95 0.63 18.58
C LYS A 564 9.72 -0.63 18.98
N ARG A 565 9.35 -1.29 20.08
CA ARG A 565 10.01 -2.51 20.57
C ARG A 565 9.85 -3.67 19.59
N PHE A 566 8.64 -3.90 19.06
CA PHE A 566 8.39 -4.99 18.12
C PHE A 566 9.02 -4.72 16.75
N ILE A 567 9.03 -3.48 16.27
CA ILE A 567 9.76 -3.09 15.05
C ILE A 567 11.27 -3.33 15.22
N ALA A 568 11.84 -2.91 16.36
CA ALA A 568 13.25 -3.15 16.66
C ALA A 568 13.59 -4.66 16.73
N LEU A 569 12.69 -5.46 17.32
CA LEU A 569 12.83 -6.92 17.36
C LEU A 569 12.80 -7.52 15.95
N ARG A 570 11.78 -7.17 15.11
CA ARG A 570 11.68 -7.61 13.72
C ARG A 570 12.98 -7.31 12.95
N ARG A 571 13.50 -6.10 13.07
CA ARG A 571 14.72 -5.65 12.37
C ARG A 571 16.01 -6.26 12.92
N SER A 572 15.97 -6.91 14.10
CA SER A 572 17.15 -7.49 14.72
C SER A 572 17.57 -8.84 14.14
N SER A 573 16.70 -9.51 13.37
CA SER A 573 16.95 -10.84 12.86
C SER A 573 16.32 -11.10 11.49
N PRO A 574 17.07 -11.71 10.56
CA PRO A 574 16.52 -12.17 9.29
C PRO A 574 15.39 -13.20 9.45
N LEU A 575 15.38 -14.01 10.51
CA LEU A 575 14.30 -14.98 10.79
C LEU A 575 12.93 -14.31 10.97
N LEU A 576 12.90 -13.04 11.34
CA LEU A 576 11.67 -12.26 11.52
C LEU A 576 11.35 -11.36 10.31
N GLN A 577 12.18 -11.42 9.26
CA GLN A 577 12.06 -10.70 8.00
C GLN A 577 12.19 -11.71 6.85
N ALA A 578 11.27 -12.68 6.83
CA ALA A 578 11.35 -13.81 5.93
C ALA A 578 11.33 -13.35 4.45
N ASP A 579 12.38 -13.68 3.70
CA ASP A 579 12.55 -13.50 2.26
C ASP A 579 12.05 -14.71 1.46
N ASP A 580 11.84 -15.86 2.15
CA ASP A 580 11.22 -17.06 1.61
C ASP A 580 10.27 -17.64 2.67
N TYR A 581 9.34 -18.51 2.25
CA TYR A 581 8.44 -19.18 3.18
C TYR A 581 9.21 -20.18 4.04
N HIS A 582 8.98 -20.12 5.34
CA HIS A 582 9.47 -21.13 6.26
C HIS A 582 8.58 -22.37 6.20
N TYR A 583 9.20 -23.52 5.95
CA TYR A 583 8.51 -24.80 5.95
C TYR A 583 8.93 -25.64 7.15
N ARG A 584 8.22 -26.76 7.37
CA ARG A 584 8.61 -27.75 8.38
C ARG A 584 9.78 -28.59 7.87
N THR A 585 10.92 -27.94 7.60
CA THR A 585 12.19 -28.54 7.20
C THR A 585 13.03 -28.79 8.45
N GLU A 586 13.55 -30.00 8.65
CA GLU A 586 14.41 -30.28 9.81
C GLU A 586 15.73 -29.51 9.69
N VAL A 587 16.07 -28.78 10.76
CA VAL A 587 17.34 -28.08 10.86
C VAL A 587 18.47 -29.09 11.08
N THR A 588 19.56 -28.97 10.31
CA THR A 588 20.74 -29.83 10.42
C THR A 588 21.94 -29.08 10.95
N ASP A 589 22.85 -29.81 11.62
CA ASP A 589 24.16 -29.26 12.03
C ASP A 589 25.13 -29.16 10.82
N ALA A 590 26.34 -28.66 11.08
CA ALA A 590 27.37 -28.50 10.05
C ALA A 590 27.80 -29.82 9.38
N ASP A 591 27.56 -30.96 10.04
CA ASP A 591 27.83 -32.33 9.54
C ASP A 591 26.62 -32.89 8.77
N GLY A 592 25.52 -32.14 8.62
CA GLY A 592 24.29 -32.58 7.97
C GLY A 592 23.40 -33.51 8.81
N LYS A 593 23.64 -33.57 10.14
CA LYS A 593 22.81 -34.39 11.04
C LYS A 593 21.62 -33.58 11.56
N GLY A 594 20.44 -34.18 11.50
CA GLY A 594 19.20 -33.57 11.99
C GLY A 594 19.26 -33.24 13.49
N LEU A 595 18.77 -32.06 13.85
CA LEU A 595 18.76 -31.57 15.23
C LEU A 595 17.44 -31.86 15.96
N GLY A 596 16.46 -32.49 15.30
CA GLY A 596 15.16 -32.77 15.87
C GLY A 596 14.25 -31.58 16.08
N ARG A 597 14.67 -30.39 15.62
CA ARG A 597 13.84 -29.18 15.50
C ARG A 597 13.72 -28.77 14.04
N TYR A 598 12.78 -27.91 13.75
CA TYR A 598 12.43 -27.51 12.37
C TYR A 598 12.59 -26.01 12.18
N GLU A 599 12.79 -25.58 10.93
CA GLU A 599 12.88 -24.15 10.57
C GLU A 599 11.63 -23.40 11.02
N MET A 600 10.46 -24.06 10.91
CA MET A 600 9.20 -23.51 11.41
C MET A 600 8.35 -24.66 12.00
N ALA A 601 7.66 -24.34 13.09
CA ALA A 601 6.66 -25.21 13.71
C ALA A 601 5.60 -24.40 14.45
N TRP A 602 4.43 -25.01 14.62
CA TRP A 602 3.33 -24.43 15.38
C TRP A 602 3.23 -25.11 16.74
N MET A 603 3.22 -24.30 17.82
CA MET A 603 3.23 -24.77 19.20
C MET A 603 1.86 -24.63 19.86
N ASN A 604 1.45 -25.66 20.60
CA ASN A 604 0.14 -25.70 21.25
C ASN A 604 0.09 -25.13 22.67
N GLY A 605 1.26 -24.90 23.29
CA GLY A 605 1.36 -24.28 24.61
C GLY A 605 1.29 -25.26 25.79
N TYR A 606 1.18 -26.59 25.60
CA TYR A 606 1.14 -27.55 26.69
C TYR A 606 1.94 -28.83 26.44
N SER A 607 2.21 -29.20 25.20
CA SER A 607 2.94 -30.46 24.91
C SER A 607 3.98 -30.34 23.78
N GLY A 608 4.10 -29.19 23.14
CA GLY A 608 4.99 -28.96 22.01
C GLY A 608 4.25 -28.58 20.73
N GLU A 609 4.44 -29.34 19.63
CA GLU A 609 3.80 -29.03 18.36
C GLU A 609 2.27 -29.26 18.39
N MET A 610 1.58 -28.48 17.55
CA MET A 610 0.15 -28.63 17.27
C MET A 610 -0.15 -29.98 16.66
N GLY A 611 -1.07 -30.73 17.28
CA GLY A 611 -1.61 -31.97 16.74
C GLY A 611 -2.93 -31.79 16.00
N GLU A 612 -3.45 -32.87 15.42
CA GLU A 612 -4.74 -32.84 14.69
C GLU A 612 -5.91 -32.35 15.56
N ALA A 613 -5.92 -32.74 16.84
CA ALA A 613 -6.96 -32.24 17.77
C ALA A 613 -6.90 -30.73 18.02
N ASP A 614 -5.67 -30.18 18.09
CA ASP A 614 -5.46 -28.74 18.28
C ASP A 614 -5.94 -27.94 17.07
N TRP A 615 -5.63 -28.43 15.85
CA TRP A 615 -6.07 -27.81 14.61
C TRP A 615 -7.58 -27.88 14.40
N ASN A 616 -8.24 -28.90 14.91
CA ASN A 616 -9.69 -29.08 14.80
C ASN A 616 -10.49 -28.42 15.94
N ASP A 617 -9.82 -27.80 16.92
CA ASP A 617 -10.49 -27.08 18.00
C ASP A 617 -10.90 -25.67 17.57
N GLY A 618 -12.17 -25.50 17.17
CA GLY A 618 -12.75 -24.21 16.82
C GLY A 618 -12.82 -23.20 17.99
N GLY A 619 -12.68 -23.65 19.23
CA GLY A 619 -12.61 -22.82 20.42
C GLY A 619 -11.21 -22.30 20.75
N ARG A 620 -10.18 -22.81 20.08
CA ARG A 620 -8.80 -22.47 20.37
C ARG A 620 -8.50 -21.00 20.05
N ARG A 621 -7.78 -20.33 20.97
CA ARG A 621 -7.40 -18.91 20.89
C ARG A 621 -5.90 -18.68 21.06
N LEU A 622 -5.12 -19.74 21.32
CA LEU A 622 -3.68 -19.71 21.53
C LEU A 622 -2.95 -20.42 20.39
N LEU A 623 -1.95 -19.73 19.82
CA LEU A 623 -1.03 -20.30 18.82
C LEU A 623 0.39 -19.78 19.09
N GLY A 624 1.37 -20.71 19.10
CA GLY A 624 2.79 -20.38 19.11
C GLY A 624 3.39 -20.55 17.73
N LYS A 625 4.02 -19.51 17.17
CA LYS A 625 4.86 -19.55 15.96
C LYS A 625 6.30 -19.74 16.39
N TYR A 626 6.91 -20.88 16.09
CA TYR A 626 8.33 -21.13 16.30
C TYR A 626 9.06 -21.02 14.97
N VAL A 627 10.16 -20.24 14.95
CA VAL A 627 11.07 -20.14 13.79
C VAL A 627 12.51 -20.31 14.24
N SER A 628 13.32 -21.02 13.46
CA SER A 628 14.74 -21.27 13.75
C SER A 628 15.55 -21.51 12.48
N ASN A 629 16.87 -21.45 12.61
CA ASN A 629 17.80 -21.76 11.55
C ASN A 629 18.94 -22.69 12.06
N ALA A 630 19.91 -22.95 11.22
CA ALA A 630 21.06 -23.79 11.56
C ALA A 630 22.05 -23.13 12.54
N THR A 631 21.89 -21.85 12.84
CA THR A 631 22.69 -21.13 13.84
C THR A 631 22.08 -21.29 15.24
N ASP A 632 22.54 -20.49 16.20
CA ASP A 632 22.02 -20.44 17.57
C ASP A 632 20.78 -19.55 17.72
N GLU A 633 20.17 -19.10 16.61
CA GLU A 633 19.05 -18.15 16.63
C GLU A 633 17.73 -18.89 16.42
N ALA A 634 16.79 -18.63 17.32
CA ALA A 634 15.41 -19.07 17.22
C ALA A 634 14.47 -18.14 17.99
N PHE A 635 13.21 -18.10 17.55
CA PHE A 635 12.16 -17.34 18.22
C PHE A 635 10.91 -18.18 18.39
N LEU A 636 10.16 -17.88 19.46
CA LEU A 636 8.82 -18.41 19.72
C LEU A 636 7.91 -17.23 20.02
N ILE A 637 6.89 -17.04 19.16
CA ILE A 637 5.94 -15.93 19.27
C ILE A 637 4.58 -16.53 19.61
N TRP A 638 4.04 -16.15 20.77
CA TRP A 638 2.71 -16.53 21.21
C TRP A 638 1.70 -15.47 20.84
N PHE A 639 0.62 -15.88 20.18
CA PHE A 639 -0.57 -15.09 19.89
C PHE A 639 -1.72 -15.67 20.72
N TYR A 640 -2.31 -14.85 21.59
CA TYR A 640 -3.41 -15.28 22.44
C TYR A 640 -4.53 -14.24 22.49
N SER A 641 -5.70 -14.57 21.91
CA SER A 641 -6.90 -13.68 21.89
C SER A 641 -7.96 -14.04 22.93
N GLY A 642 -7.74 -15.08 23.76
CA GLY A 642 -8.63 -15.40 24.88
C GLY A 642 -8.60 -14.31 25.95
N ASP A 643 -9.69 -14.13 26.68
CA ASP A 643 -9.86 -13.05 27.67
C ASP A 643 -9.39 -13.45 29.09
N GLN A 644 -9.26 -14.76 29.37
CA GLN A 644 -8.78 -15.27 30.66
C GLN A 644 -7.30 -15.63 30.57
N PRO A 645 -6.54 -15.49 31.67
CA PRO A 645 -5.18 -16.02 31.71
C PRO A 645 -5.14 -17.52 31.40
N VAL A 646 -4.08 -17.98 30.72
CA VAL A 646 -3.87 -19.38 30.37
C VAL A 646 -2.47 -19.86 30.77
N GLU A 647 -2.38 -21.06 31.35
CA GLU A 647 -1.11 -21.70 31.64
C GLU A 647 -0.49 -22.21 30.33
N VAL A 648 0.80 -21.91 30.11
CA VAL A 648 1.57 -22.30 28.96
C VAL A 648 2.86 -22.95 29.43
N THR A 649 3.20 -24.09 28.79
CA THR A 649 4.47 -24.80 29.02
C THR A 649 5.41 -24.54 27.84
N THR A 650 6.63 -24.15 28.12
CA THR A 650 7.68 -23.97 27.09
C THR A 650 7.98 -25.32 26.42
N PRO A 651 8.27 -25.37 25.10
CA PRO A 651 8.58 -26.62 24.41
C PRO A 651 9.80 -27.34 25.02
N PRO A 652 9.84 -28.69 24.93
CA PRO A 652 10.96 -29.50 25.41
C PRO A 652 12.22 -29.34 24.53
N VAL A 653 13.35 -29.93 24.94
CA VAL A 653 14.46 -30.22 24.04
C VAL A 653 13.92 -31.12 22.91
N PRO A 654 14.32 -30.96 21.63
CA PRO A 654 15.41 -30.07 21.16
C PRO A 654 14.95 -28.67 20.69
N TRP A 655 13.69 -28.29 20.91
CA TRP A 655 13.15 -26.99 20.48
C TRP A 655 13.85 -25.80 21.14
N GLY A 656 14.30 -25.97 22.37
CA GLY A 656 15.05 -24.96 23.10
C GLY A 656 15.59 -25.45 24.42
N THR A 657 16.65 -24.78 24.90
CA THR A 657 17.26 -24.98 26.23
C THR A 657 17.01 -23.82 27.15
N GLY A 658 16.54 -22.69 26.61
CA GLY A 658 16.19 -21.48 27.36
C GLY A 658 15.28 -20.57 26.55
N TYR A 659 14.31 -19.99 27.21
CA TYR A 659 13.25 -19.14 26.61
C TYR A 659 13.23 -17.81 27.35
N ARG A 660 13.68 -16.74 26.70
CA ARG A 660 13.69 -15.38 27.27
C ARG A 660 12.69 -14.50 26.58
N ILE A 661 11.76 -13.93 27.32
CA ILE A 661 10.83 -12.90 26.79
C ILE A 661 11.63 -11.67 26.42
N VAL A 662 11.49 -11.21 25.15
CA VAL A 662 12.20 -10.05 24.60
C VAL A 662 11.24 -8.92 24.22
N ALA A 663 9.98 -9.23 23.92
CA ALA A 663 8.93 -8.26 23.70
C ALA A 663 7.57 -8.84 24.11
N SER A 664 6.66 -7.99 24.56
CA SER A 664 5.32 -8.39 25.00
C SER A 664 4.37 -7.20 24.97
N THR A 665 3.08 -7.49 24.78
CA THR A 665 1.97 -6.55 24.91
C THR A 665 1.32 -6.60 26.30
N ALA A 666 1.78 -7.49 27.17
CA ALA A 666 1.36 -7.58 28.57
C ALA A 666 1.77 -6.32 29.36
N ASP A 667 1.04 -6.05 30.43
CA ASP A 667 1.39 -4.96 31.33
C ASP A 667 2.60 -5.34 32.23
N GLU A 668 3.24 -4.33 32.82
CA GLU A 668 4.42 -4.56 33.65
C GLU A 668 4.09 -5.48 34.84
N GLY A 669 4.94 -6.49 35.03
CA GLY A 669 4.81 -7.44 36.13
C GLY A 669 3.89 -8.63 35.86
N GLU A 670 3.20 -8.70 34.73
CA GLU A 670 2.32 -9.84 34.38
C GLU A 670 3.11 -11.08 33.89
N LEU A 671 4.33 -10.93 33.44
CA LEU A 671 5.16 -11.98 32.84
C LEU A 671 6.48 -12.20 33.57
N PRO A 672 7.09 -13.42 33.50
CA PRO A 672 8.42 -13.68 34.05
C PRO A 672 9.50 -12.79 33.44
N THR A 673 10.39 -12.28 34.25
CA THR A 673 11.57 -11.49 33.82
C THR A 673 12.80 -12.39 33.58
N GLU A 674 12.89 -13.54 34.25
CA GLU A 674 13.95 -14.50 34.10
C GLU A 674 13.73 -15.42 32.90
N ALA A 675 14.80 -15.97 32.34
CA ALA A 675 14.69 -16.95 31.28
C ALA A 675 14.11 -18.27 31.84
N LEU A 676 13.13 -18.82 31.12
CA LEU A 676 12.51 -20.11 31.44
C LEU A 676 13.34 -21.26 30.84
N GLY A 677 13.38 -22.39 31.53
CA GLY A 677 13.94 -23.64 30.98
C GLY A 677 12.99 -24.34 30.01
N PRO A 678 13.41 -25.47 29.42
CA PRO A 678 12.48 -26.34 28.68
C PRO A 678 11.46 -26.96 29.64
N GLN A 679 10.23 -27.14 29.17
CA GLN A 679 9.10 -27.68 29.96
C GLN A 679 8.80 -26.89 31.24
N ALA A 680 9.04 -25.59 31.22
CA ALA A 680 8.69 -24.70 32.32
C ALA A 680 7.31 -24.07 32.09
N ASP A 681 6.50 -24.10 33.15
CA ASP A 681 5.17 -23.50 33.13
C ASP A 681 5.24 -22.00 33.42
N PHE A 682 4.40 -21.21 32.74
CA PHE A 682 4.17 -19.80 33.04
C PHE A 682 2.77 -19.40 32.61
N THR A 683 2.23 -18.36 33.20
CA THR A 683 0.90 -17.85 32.87
C THR A 683 0.98 -16.79 31.78
N LEU A 684 0.27 -16.94 30.66
CA LEU A 684 -0.01 -15.90 29.68
C LEU A 684 -1.25 -15.10 30.13
N PRO A 685 -1.16 -13.77 30.26
CA PRO A 685 -2.32 -12.93 30.48
C PRO A 685 -3.30 -13.00 29.31
N GLY A 686 -4.56 -12.74 29.57
CA GLY A 686 -5.58 -12.66 28.53
C GLY A 686 -5.23 -11.59 27.49
N ARG A 687 -5.50 -11.88 26.20
CA ARG A 687 -5.29 -10.96 25.05
C ARG A 687 -3.86 -10.41 24.99
N THR A 688 -2.92 -11.27 24.58
CA THR A 688 -1.49 -10.96 24.66
C THR A 688 -0.71 -11.51 23.46
N VAL A 689 0.28 -10.75 22.99
CA VAL A 689 1.37 -11.23 22.12
C VAL A 689 2.64 -11.27 22.95
N VAL A 690 3.36 -12.39 22.92
CA VAL A 690 4.66 -12.55 23.60
C VAL A 690 5.68 -13.11 22.64
N ALA A 691 6.79 -12.41 22.45
CA ALA A 691 7.92 -12.87 21.67
C ALA A 691 9.06 -13.29 22.59
N MET A 692 9.54 -14.52 22.42
CA MET A 692 10.66 -15.10 23.14
C MET A 692 11.83 -15.34 22.19
N ARG A 693 13.05 -14.96 22.61
CA ARG A 693 14.28 -15.47 22.01
C ARG A 693 14.57 -16.84 22.64
N VAL A 694 14.84 -17.83 21.81
CA VAL A 694 15.07 -19.21 22.24
C VAL A 694 16.55 -19.55 22.08
N THR A 695 17.17 -20.08 23.12
CA THR A 695 18.51 -20.69 23.05
C THR A 695 18.34 -22.12 22.56
N VAL A 696 19.04 -22.49 21.49
CA VAL A 696 18.89 -23.81 20.84
C VAL A 696 20.24 -24.54 20.77
N PRO A 697 20.24 -25.91 20.82
CA PRO A 697 21.43 -26.68 20.52
C PRO A 697 21.81 -26.55 19.04
N THR A 698 23.10 -26.44 18.73
CA THR A 698 23.62 -26.24 17.37
C THR A 698 24.30 -27.48 16.77
N THR A 699 24.51 -28.54 17.59
CA THR A 699 25.07 -29.79 17.13
C THR A 699 24.24 -30.95 17.61
N ARG A 700 24.23 -32.06 16.85
CA ARG A 700 23.55 -33.30 17.26
C ARG A 700 24.11 -33.86 18.58
N ALA A 701 25.38 -33.72 18.83
CA ALA A 701 26.01 -34.16 20.09
C ALA A 701 25.44 -33.42 21.32
N GLN A 702 25.16 -32.11 21.19
CA GLN A 702 24.48 -31.33 22.25
C GLN A 702 23.05 -31.83 22.48
N VAL A 703 22.32 -32.15 21.41
CA VAL A 703 20.97 -32.70 21.52
C VAL A 703 21.01 -34.05 22.24
N ASP A 704 21.90 -34.97 21.83
CA ASP A 704 22.05 -36.29 22.43
C ASP A 704 22.40 -36.21 23.92
N GLU A 705 23.29 -35.29 24.30
CA GLU A 705 23.66 -35.04 25.71
C GLU A 705 22.45 -34.54 26.53
N LEU A 706 21.69 -33.61 25.99
CA LEU A 706 20.51 -33.02 26.65
C LEU A 706 19.34 -34.01 26.76
N GLU A 707 19.19 -34.94 25.80
CA GLU A 707 18.20 -36.01 25.81
C GLU A 707 18.64 -37.24 26.66
N GLY A 708 19.87 -37.20 27.18
CA GLY A 708 20.42 -38.31 27.97
C GLY A 708 20.79 -39.55 27.15
N ILE A 709 20.96 -39.36 25.83
CA ILE A 709 21.40 -40.40 24.91
C ILE A 709 22.93 -40.47 25.02
N THR A 710 23.46 -41.39 25.86
CA THR A 710 24.90 -41.63 25.91
C THR A 710 25.33 -42.36 24.62
N THR A 711 26.01 -41.63 23.71
CA THR A 711 26.74 -42.25 22.61
C THR A 711 27.87 -43.10 23.22
N ALA A 712 27.76 -44.41 23.19
CA ALA A 712 28.88 -45.28 23.51
C ALA A 712 30.04 -44.97 22.56
N PRO A 713 31.31 -44.88 23.05
CA PRO A 713 32.43 -44.62 22.18
C PRO A 713 32.57 -45.72 21.14
N ALA A 714 32.67 -45.32 19.88
CA ALA A 714 33.02 -46.23 18.79
C ALA A 714 34.48 -46.66 18.93
N ASP A 715 34.71 -47.71 19.75
CA ASP A 715 36.01 -48.37 19.79
C ASP A 715 35.78 -49.87 19.96
N ALA A 716 36.24 -50.57 18.95
CA ALA A 716 36.57 -51.99 18.82
C ALA A 716 35.82 -52.71 17.69
N ALA A 717 36.16 -52.41 16.46
CA ALA A 717 36.01 -53.35 15.38
C ALA A 717 37.09 -54.44 15.57
N GLN A 718 36.71 -55.58 16.13
CA GLN A 718 37.50 -56.80 16.00
C GLN A 718 37.00 -57.62 14.82
N ASP A 719 37.95 -57.90 13.94
CA ASP A 719 37.84 -58.80 12.79
C ASP A 719 37.21 -60.18 13.15
N GLY A 720 36.20 -60.57 12.39
CA GLY A 720 35.68 -61.93 12.33
C GLY A 720 35.09 -62.19 10.94
N PRO A 721 35.28 -63.39 10.33
CA PRO A 721 35.21 -63.61 8.91
C PRO A 721 33.82 -63.68 8.34
N ALA A 722 33.71 -63.30 7.07
CA ALA A 722 32.54 -63.26 6.22
C ALA A 722 31.82 -64.67 6.12
N GLU A 723 30.53 -64.71 6.38
CA GLU A 723 29.60 -65.66 5.82
C GLU A 723 28.65 -64.92 4.84
N GLN A 724 28.58 -65.47 3.62
CA GLN A 724 27.69 -65.07 2.56
C GLN A 724 26.26 -65.55 2.85
N PRO A 725 25.23 -64.72 2.62
CA PRO A 725 23.89 -65.28 2.49
C PRO A 725 23.52 -65.51 1.03
N GLN A 726 22.92 -66.71 0.83
CA GLN A 726 22.29 -67.16 -0.40
C GLN A 726 21.16 -66.25 -0.86
N GLN A 727 21.09 -66.14 -2.19
CA GLN A 727 19.94 -65.60 -2.93
C GLN A 727 18.73 -66.55 -2.78
N ASP A 728 17.58 -66.01 -2.51
CA ASP A 728 16.32 -66.57 -2.98
C ASP A 728 15.42 -65.46 -3.54
N ALA A 729 15.05 -65.68 -4.79
CA ALA A 729 14.20 -64.84 -5.59
C ALA A 729 12.73 -65.24 -5.40
N THR A 730 11.86 -64.25 -5.16
CA THR A 730 10.47 -64.37 -5.64
C THR A 730 9.92 -62.99 -6.00
N ALA A 731 9.50 -62.92 -7.24
CA ALA A 731 8.74 -61.85 -7.83
C ALA A 731 7.26 -61.88 -7.41
N GLU A 732 6.63 -60.76 -7.26
CA GLU A 732 5.19 -60.52 -7.58
C GLU A 732 4.83 -59.02 -7.54
N GLN A 733 4.59 -58.50 -8.70
CA GLN A 733 3.30 -58.06 -9.27
C GLN A 733 2.73 -56.71 -8.70
N THR A 734 2.85 -55.73 -9.51
CA THR A 734 2.10 -54.44 -9.53
C THR A 734 0.62 -54.66 -9.90
N PRO A 735 -0.31 -53.91 -9.38
CA PRO A 735 -1.57 -53.63 -10.10
C PRO A 735 -1.72 -52.20 -10.60
N GLU A 736 -2.19 -52.17 -11.81
CA GLU A 736 -2.59 -50.99 -12.63
C GLU A 736 -3.66 -50.13 -11.96
N ARG A 737 -3.51 -48.85 -12.16
CA ARG A 737 -4.56 -47.83 -11.94
C ARG A 737 -5.48 -47.78 -13.16
N THR A 738 -6.74 -48.05 -12.98
CA THR A 738 -7.81 -47.72 -13.92
C THR A 738 -8.39 -46.33 -13.60
N ALA A 739 -8.50 -45.52 -14.64
CA ALA A 739 -9.16 -44.23 -14.67
C ALA A 739 -10.69 -44.35 -14.53
N GLY A 740 -11.30 -43.49 -13.76
CA GLY A 740 -12.74 -43.36 -13.64
C GLY A 740 -13.13 -41.87 -13.64
N SER A 741 -13.99 -41.55 -14.54
CA SER A 741 -14.49 -40.26 -15.02
C SER A 741 -15.25 -39.43 -13.99
N ALA A 742 -15.15 -38.13 -14.19
CA ALA A 742 -15.90 -37.06 -13.54
C ALA A 742 -17.41 -37.13 -13.76
N GLN A 743 -18.19 -36.70 -12.78
CA GLN A 743 -19.52 -36.09 -13.00
C GLN A 743 -19.87 -35.08 -11.90
N ASP A 744 -20.32 -33.97 -12.39
CA ASP A 744 -20.98 -32.79 -11.85
C ASP A 744 -21.67 -32.84 -10.47
N ALA A 745 -21.52 -31.74 -9.72
CA ALA A 745 -22.55 -31.23 -8.81
C ALA A 745 -22.43 -29.69 -8.64
N PRO A 746 -23.54 -28.97 -8.44
CA PRO A 746 -23.71 -27.56 -8.78
C PRO A 746 -23.41 -26.59 -7.62
N ALA A 747 -23.14 -25.33 -7.99
CA ALA A 747 -22.97 -24.19 -7.11
C ALA A 747 -24.26 -23.78 -6.37
N PRO A 748 -24.18 -23.25 -5.15
CA PRO A 748 -25.25 -22.46 -4.56
C PRO A 748 -24.98 -20.95 -4.72
N GLN A 749 -26.08 -20.24 -4.71
CA GLN A 749 -26.30 -18.81 -4.94
C GLN A 749 -25.54 -17.89 -3.96
#